data_cf95bce7e312ae26c4abd3d16384ed33
#
_entry.id   cf95bce7e312ae26c4abd3d16384ed33
#
_cell.length_a   1.000
_cell.length_b   1.000
_cell.length_c   1.000
_cell.angle_alpha   90.00
_cell.angle_beta   90.00
_cell.angle_gamma   90.00
#
_symmetry.space_group_name_H-M   'P 1'
#
loop_
_entity.id
_entity.type
_entity.pdbx_description
1 polymer ?
#
loop_
_entity_poly.entity_id
_entity_poly.type
_entity_poly.pdbx_seq_one_letter_code
_entity_poly.pdbx_strand_id
1 'polypeptide(L)'
;SAAAVSGGLLPTSRSSDSVFGSAKSVLDIPRSVTVLTPELMQKLGVRSFDDIARVIPGGERPNFYGVPGTPFIRGDFAGTFFNGMQRAFQRNEMPTSFGSLEGMDVVRGPAPGTFGATQGGGYINFLPKSPYYDKFRGSLRTTIGTYDYFNTQLDVGGPLLAFGRPMAYRISLTSQNADSYYKNVQNNYISIYGALKARLTRDVSLYTGAEFYSYRSNENGGWNRVTQDLISNGNYLVGEVADRTSAAAGGYVLPSGVPFIGFGASSATIGGAQFDNSGGAIIPPASYVATLSPQLRALLHPTTGAYTSAFFNAGGKALTTKIGGNQVNADPGDFANAQNFLYFADLVNTRSASSTLKNQFLIDYIKSDKISSYGYAFAMEQFIIEDKVTLEQRFKGLLTSLSSGGSVRYSWAKQLQDFSSEPFSRRDISNPRITANSIILTGPQRPAFGDTRNFWAQSSATELYQLALFSVGELKFSESLSTYFSARVEGASFTNAIPMEHERNARRGQRVAKGGKNYYMFSLNPVYKLSPNVSAYVSALHGTALTPSQGGNVGSEANFGETGLIEGGLKVSLLDNSLFAALAVYEGRRQRFNNFTNAQDGVRSKGLEFEATWLATKQLSFLANFGVKESHLVRMPGFRFGATQEYYMPLVAGALFTDGGDATGLIRKNNPEGRFEGAPQGSANLIASYNLGNGFEISGGPRIRGSYYLNHERTLSLPSTVIWGGSVTYRRGPIQVMLEATNISSEDYFIGSDPIFASNTVITKAPPIEAKLNVTYKF
;
A
#
# COMPACT_ATOMS: atom_id res chain seq x y z
N SER A 1 -25.90 -27.05 4.12
CA SER A 1 -26.36 -26.84 5.50
C SER A 1 -25.76 -25.55 6.06
N ALA A 2 -26.47 -24.84 6.91
CA ALA A 2 -26.00 -23.58 7.54
C ALA A 2 -24.66 -23.78 8.29
N ALA A 3 -24.38 -24.98 8.79
CA ALA A 3 -23.11 -25.32 9.45
C ALA A 3 -21.90 -25.35 8.47
N ALA A 4 -22.11 -25.66 7.19
CA ALA A 4 -21.01 -25.66 6.22
C ALA A 4 -20.65 -24.24 5.76
N VAL A 5 -21.64 -23.32 5.75
CA VAL A 5 -21.40 -21.89 5.39
C VAL A 5 -20.74 -21.13 6.54
N SER A 6 -21.04 -21.48 7.80
CA SER A 6 -20.43 -20.81 8.96
C SER A 6 -18.98 -21.25 9.19
N GLY A 7 -18.61 -22.49 8.86
CA GLY A 7 -17.25 -23.01 9.04
C GLY A 7 -16.20 -22.24 8.22
N GLY A 8 -16.55 -21.80 7.03
CA GLY A 8 -15.64 -21.03 6.15
C GLY A 8 -15.27 -19.63 6.63
N LEU A 9 -15.96 -19.09 7.65
CA LEU A 9 -15.64 -17.78 8.22
C LEU A 9 -14.47 -17.83 9.21
N LEU A 10 -14.18 -18.99 9.78
CA LEU A 10 -13.12 -19.14 10.77
C LEU A 10 -11.75 -19.28 10.08
N PRO A 11 -10.70 -18.60 10.57
CA PRO A 11 -9.34 -18.78 10.05
C PRO A 11 -8.84 -20.25 10.11
N THR A 12 -9.36 -21.05 11.03
CA THR A 12 -9.04 -22.47 11.18
C THR A 12 -9.68 -23.36 10.13
N SER A 13 -10.61 -22.86 9.32
CA SER A 13 -11.31 -23.63 8.27
C SER A 13 -10.42 -23.96 7.06
N ARG A 14 -9.31 -23.25 6.89
CA ARG A 14 -8.35 -23.43 5.81
C ARG A 14 -6.92 -23.45 6.36
N SER A 15 -6.12 -24.37 5.87
CA SER A 15 -4.68 -24.34 6.10
C SER A 15 -4.03 -23.24 5.23
N SER A 16 -2.95 -22.65 5.72
CA SER A 16 -2.16 -21.66 5.00
C SER A 16 -0.75 -22.20 4.73
N ASP A 17 -0.26 -22.00 3.52
CA ASP A 17 1.12 -22.26 3.10
C ASP A 17 1.94 -20.95 3.00
N SER A 18 1.32 -19.83 3.30
CA SER A 18 1.86 -18.48 3.10
C SER A 18 2.99 -18.11 4.05
N VAL A 19 3.41 -18.97 4.98
CA VAL A 19 4.55 -18.73 5.87
C VAL A 19 5.70 -19.70 5.60
N PHE A 20 5.43 -21.00 5.54
CA PHE A 20 6.49 -22.01 5.42
C PHE A 20 6.49 -22.73 4.07
N GLY A 21 5.66 -22.29 3.11
CA GLY A 21 5.53 -22.94 1.81
C GLY A 21 4.80 -24.29 1.84
N SER A 22 4.42 -24.78 3.03
CA SER A 22 3.64 -26.00 3.25
C SER A 22 2.38 -25.69 4.06
N ALA A 23 1.26 -26.31 3.71
CA ALA A 23 -0.03 -26.06 4.32
C ALA A 23 -0.06 -26.46 5.81
N LYS A 24 -0.33 -25.50 6.68
CA LYS A 24 -0.43 -25.65 8.15
C LYS A 24 -1.71 -25.00 8.66
N SER A 25 -2.25 -25.57 9.75
CA SER A 25 -3.31 -24.88 10.51
C SER A 25 -2.81 -23.55 11.05
N VAL A 26 -3.64 -22.53 11.07
CA VAL A 26 -3.30 -21.23 11.65
C VAL A 26 -2.87 -21.33 13.11
N LEU A 27 -3.35 -22.33 13.86
CA LEU A 27 -2.94 -22.62 15.24
C LEU A 27 -1.49 -23.10 15.35
N ASP A 28 -0.96 -23.75 14.30
CA ASP A 28 0.38 -24.31 14.26
C ASP A 28 1.40 -23.35 13.61
N ILE A 29 0.94 -22.22 13.08
CA ILE A 29 1.82 -21.24 12.44
C ILE A 29 2.33 -20.25 13.49
N PRO A 30 3.62 -20.24 13.83
CA PRO A 30 4.21 -19.32 14.81
C PRO A 30 4.44 -17.92 14.24
N ARG A 31 3.42 -17.29 13.71
CA ARG A 31 3.41 -15.95 13.16
C ARG A 31 2.01 -15.34 13.22
N SER A 32 1.94 -14.04 13.26
CA SER A 32 0.68 -13.31 13.09
C SER A 32 0.21 -13.42 11.64
N VAL A 33 -0.86 -14.15 11.40
CA VAL A 33 -1.43 -14.38 10.06
C VAL A 33 -2.93 -14.16 10.11
N THR A 34 -3.46 -13.27 9.27
CA THR A 34 -4.90 -13.14 9.02
C THR A 34 -5.24 -13.89 7.74
N VAL A 35 -6.09 -14.89 7.84
CA VAL A 35 -6.55 -15.72 6.72
C VAL A 35 -7.89 -15.19 6.22
N LEU A 36 -7.91 -14.66 5.00
CA LEU A 36 -9.12 -14.20 4.33
C LEU A 36 -9.61 -15.28 3.37
N THR A 37 -10.60 -16.05 3.84
CA THR A 37 -11.24 -17.09 3.04
C THR A 37 -12.17 -16.49 1.98
N PRO A 38 -12.53 -17.23 0.92
CA PRO A 38 -13.51 -16.77 -0.06
C PRO A 38 -14.85 -16.37 0.58
N GLU A 39 -15.30 -17.14 1.57
CA GLU A 39 -16.55 -16.91 2.30
C GLU A 39 -16.48 -15.61 3.11
N LEU A 40 -15.36 -15.37 3.80
CA LEU A 40 -15.13 -14.15 4.57
C LEU A 40 -15.04 -12.95 3.65
N MET A 41 -14.30 -13.03 2.56
CA MET A 41 -14.22 -11.96 1.56
C MET A 41 -15.58 -11.61 0.96
N GLN A 42 -16.39 -12.63 0.63
CA GLN A 42 -17.74 -12.42 0.09
C GLN A 42 -18.67 -11.81 1.14
N LYS A 43 -18.61 -12.28 2.40
CA LYS A 43 -19.45 -11.79 3.50
C LYS A 43 -19.18 -10.32 3.82
N LEU A 44 -17.91 -9.92 3.81
CA LEU A 44 -17.46 -8.56 4.15
C LEU A 44 -17.40 -7.63 2.94
N GLY A 45 -17.72 -8.11 1.74
CA GLY A 45 -17.62 -7.32 0.52
C GLY A 45 -16.21 -6.88 0.17
N VAL A 46 -15.19 -7.69 0.50
CA VAL A 46 -13.78 -7.33 0.26
C VAL A 46 -13.47 -7.33 -1.22
N ARG A 47 -13.15 -6.14 -1.78
CA ARG A 47 -12.89 -5.91 -3.21
C ARG A 47 -11.70 -4.97 -3.45
N SER A 48 -11.15 -4.42 -2.38
CA SER A 48 -10.07 -3.45 -2.44
C SER A 48 -9.19 -3.52 -1.19
N PHE A 49 -8.08 -2.82 -1.20
CA PHE A 49 -7.24 -2.69 -0.02
C PHE A 49 -7.90 -1.91 1.12
N ASP A 50 -8.86 -1.05 0.82
CA ASP A 50 -9.65 -0.35 1.86
C ASP A 50 -10.45 -1.31 2.71
N ASP A 51 -11.03 -2.31 2.04
CA ASP A 51 -11.82 -3.32 2.72
C ASP A 51 -10.92 -4.22 3.58
N ILE A 52 -9.70 -4.52 3.11
CA ILE A 52 -8.71 -5.32 3.86
C ILE A 52 -8.28 -4.59 5.13
N ALA A 53 -8.08 -3.29 5.11
CA ALA A 53 -7.67 -2.51 6.29
C ALA A 53 -8.69 -2.61 7.45
N ARG A 54 -9.93 -3.03 7.18
CA ARG A 54 -10.96 -3.28 8.20
C ARG A 54 -10.83 -4.66 8.87
N VAL A 55 -10.13 -5.59 8.26
CA VAL A 55 -10.05 -6.97 8.74
C VAL A 55 -8.66 -7.34 9.28
N ILE A 56 -7.67 -6.49 9.09
CA ILE A 56 -6.29 -6.71 9.56
C ILE A 56 -6.06 -5.88 10.83
N PRO A 57 -5.58 -6.48 11.94
CA PRO A 57 -5.14 -5.73 13.11
C PRO A 57 -4.09 -4.68 12.76
N GLY A 58 -4.33 -3.42 13.13
CA GLY A 58 -3.40 -2.33 12.84
C GLY A 58 -3.17 -2.06 11.35
N GLY A 59 -4.03 -2.59 10.49
CA GLY A 59 -3.99 -2.36 9.05
C GLY A 59 -4.33 -0.92 8.71
N GLU A 60 -3.47 -0.27 7.94
CA GLU A 60 -3.63 1.10 7.48
C GLU A 60 -3.62 1.13 5.96
N ARG A 61 -4.44 1.98 5.40
CA ARG A 61 -4.37 2.35 4.00
C ARG A 61 -3.76 3.75 3.91
N PRO A 62 -2.58 3.91 3.35
CA PRO A 62 -2.14 5.23 2.95
C PRO A 62 -3.00 5.69 1.76
N ASN A 63 -3.49 6.91 1.83
CA ASN A 63 -4.10 7.53 0.65
C ASN A 63 -3.00 8.06 -0.25
N PHE A 64 -2.29 7.16 -0.93
CA PHE A 64 -1.18 7.54 -1.79
C PHE A 64 -1.70 8.22 -3.06
N TYR A 65 -2.06 9.50 -2.93
CA TYR A 65 -2.67 10.31 -4.00
C TYR A 65 -3.85 9.60 -4.68
N GLY A 66 -4.63 8.82 -3.90
CA GLY A 66 -5.82 8.12 -4.39
C GLY A 66 -5.58 6.81 -5.13
N VAL A 67 -4.34 6.41 -5.39
CA VAL A 67 -3.98 5.16 -6.09
C VAL A 67 -3.13 4.27 -5.19
N PRO A 68 -3.72 3.53 -4.25
CA PRO A 68 -2.97 2.68 -3.33
C PRO A 68 -2.54 1.39 -4.03
N GLY A 69 -1.24 1.18 -4.16
CA GLY A 69 -0.67 -0.08 -4.68
C GLY A 69 -0.69 -1.22 -3.67
N THR A 70 -0.33 -0.92 -2.42
CA THR A 70 -0.29 -1.88 -1.31
C THR A 70 -0.70 -1.23 0.01
N PRO A 71 -1.24 -1.98 0.98
CA PRO A 71 -1.53 -1.45 2.32
C PRO A 71 -0.25 -1.31 3.15
N PHE A 72 -0.36 -0.55 4.23
CA PHE A 72 0.64 -0.47 5.29
C PHE A 72 0.38 -1.52 6.36
N ILE A 73 1.43 -2.25 6.71
CA ILE A 73 1.43 -3.22 7.80
C ILE A 73 2.59 -2.87 8.73
N ARG A 74 2.31 -2.71 10.02
CA ARG A 74 3.31 -2.36 11.04
C ARG A 74 4.19 -1.14 10.68
N GLY A 75 3.59 -0.19 9.95
CA GLY A 75 4.24 1.06 9.57
C GLY A 75 5.15 0.97 8.35
N ASP A 76 4.97 -0.01 7.47
CA ASP A 76 5.68 -0.13 6.20
C ASP A 76 4.78 -0.66 5.09
N PHE A 77 5.18 -0.48 3.83
CA PHE A 77 4.50 -1.13 2.72
C PHE A 77 4.53 -2.65 2.86
N ALA A 78 3.41 -3.29 2.53
CA ALA A 78 3.38 -4.74 2.44
C ALA A 78 4.05 -5.21 1.15
N GLY A 79 4.86 -6.27 1.25
CA GLY A 79 5.26 -7.05 0.07
C GLY A 79 4.06 -7.76 -0.54
N THR A 80 4.05 -7.98 -1.85
CA THR A 80 2.97 -8.69 -2.53
C THR A 80 3.48 -9.95 -3.19
N PHE A 81 2.74 -11.05 -2.97
CA PHE A 81 2.97 -12.35 -3.57
C PHE A 81 1.70 -12.82 -4.28
N PHE A 82 1.87 -13.60 -5.31
CA PHE A 82 0.78 -14.25 -6.01
C PHE A 82 1.10 -15.74 -6.07
N ASN A 83 0.24 -16.56 -5.47
CA ASN A 83 0.45 -18.01 -5.39
C ASN A 83 1.84 -18.40 -4.82
N GLY A 84 2.34 -17.64 -3.83
CA GLY A 84 3.63 -17.88 -3.18
C GLY A 84 4.87 -17.40 -3.95
N MET A 85 4.69 -16.66 -5.04
CA MET A 85 5.75 -16.04 -5.84
C MET A 85 5.70 -14.51 -5.71
N GLN A 86 6.84 -13.86 -5.53
CA GLN A 86 6.90 -12.42 -5.30
C GLN A 86 6.56 -11.63 -6.56
N ARG A 87 5.63 -10.70 -6.46
CA ARG A 87 5.20 -9.83 -7.54
C ARG A 87 6.18 -8.70 -7.82
N ALA A 88 5.97 -8.03 -8.94
CA ALA A 88 6.59 -6.76 -9.24
C ALA A 88 6.29 -5.73 -8.14
N PHE A 89 7.31 -4.98 -7.74
CA PHE A 89 7.15 -3.95 -6.73
C PHE A 89 6.29 -2.82 -7.29
N GLN A 90 5.29 -2.43 -6.53
CA GLN A 90 4.47 -1.27 -6.84
C GLN A 90 4.16 -0.50 -5.56
N ARG A 91 3.99 0.78 -5.71
CA ARG A 91 3.74 1.71 -4.63
C ARG A 91 2.38 2.39 -4.80
N ASN A 92 2.21 3.15 -5.88
CA ASN A 92 0.96 3.78 -6.29
C ASN A 92 0.79 3.79 -7.81
N GLU A 93 1.36 2.83 -8.48
CA GLU A 93 1.29 2.71 -9.93
C GLU A 93 -0.08 2.21 -10.39
N MET A 94 -0.62 1.25 -9.65
CA MET A 94 -1.99 0.74 -9.83
C MET A 94 -2.48 0.03 -8.57
N PRO A 95 -3.79 -0.07 -8.32
CA PRO A 95 -4.32 -1.00 -7.32
C PRO A 95 -4.16 -2.44 -7.80
N THR A 96 -4.00 -3.37 -6.85
CA THR A 96 -4.02 -4.81 -7.17
C THR A 96 -5.41 -5.22 -7.64
N SER A 97 -5.49 -6.03 -8.70
CA SER A 97 -6.73 -6.63 -9.15
C SER A 97 -7.27 -7.64 -8.13
N PHE A 98 -8.56 -7.56 -7.84
CA PHE A 98 -9.30 -8.55 -7.05
C PHE A 98 -10.12 -9.50 -7.93
N GLY A 99 -10.12 -9.29 -9.24
CA GLY A 99 -10.87 -10.09 -10.21
C GLY A 99 -10.40 -11.55 -10.29
N SER A 100 -9.11 -11.76 -10.13
CA SER A 100 -8.46 -13.08 -10.18
C SER A 100 -8.40 -13.82 -8.84
N LEU A 101 -8.78 -13.17 -7.72
CA LEU A 101 -8.55 -13.69 -6.38
C LEU A 101 -9.76 -14.42 -5.81
N GLU A 102 -9.51 -15.53 -5.10
CA GLU A 102 -10.52 -16.17 -4.26
C GLU A 102 -10.22 -16.10 -2.77
N GLY A 103 -8.98 -15.75 -2.39
CA GLY A 103 -8.57 -15.59 -1.01
C GLY A 103 -7.24 -14.89 -0.91
N MET A 104 -6.81 -14.61 0.31
CA MET A 104 -5.47 -14.11 0.59
C MET A 104 -5.07 -14.38 2.03
N ASP A 105 -3.77 -14.43 2.26
CA ASP A 105 -3.19 -14.48 3.59
C ASP A 105 -2.34 -13.23 3.82
N VAL A 106 -2.61 -12.55 4.91
CA VAL A 106 -1.85 -11.37 5.34
C VAL A 106 -0.94 -11.79 6.48
N VAL A 107 0.36 -11.80 6.22
CA VAL A 107 1.39 -12.17 7.18
C VAL A 107 2.10 -10.91 7.66
N ARG A 108 2.13 -10.72 8.96
CA ARG A 108 2.74 -9.53 9.58
C ARG A 108 4.20 -9.78 9.93
N GLY A 109 5.06 -8.79 9.64
CA GLY A 109 6.51 -8.87 9.75
C GLY A 109 7.19 -9.46 8.50
N PRO A 110 8.54 -9.47 8.46
CA PRO A 110 9.32 -9.84 7.28
C PRO A 110 9.00 -11.25 6.78
N ALA A 111 9.12 -11.47 5.46
CA ALA A 111 8.90 -12.78 4.86
C ALA A 111 9.98 -13.78 5.30
N PRO A 112 9.64 -15.06 5.54
CA PRO A 112 10.59 -16.11 5.84
C PRO A 112 11.36 -16.55 4.58
N GLY A 113 12.37 -17.40 4.78
CA GLY A 113 13.29 -17.83 3.72
C GLY A 113 12.66 -18.37 2.45
N THR A 114 11.51 -19.02 2.53
CA THR A 114 10.77 -19.56 1.36
C THR A 114 10.29 -18.48 0.39
N PHE A 115 10.03 -17.27 0.89
CA PHE A 115 9.45 -16.17 0.14
C PHE A 115 10.48 -15.12 -0.31
N GLY A 116 11.65 -15.07 0.33
CA GLY A 116 12.74 -14.17 -0.02
C GLY A 116 12.62 -12.77 0.58
N ALA A 117 13.56 -11.90 0.20
CA ALA A 117 13.65 -10.56 0.73
C ALA A 117 12.52 -9.67 0.21
N THR A 118 11.80 -9.05 1.12
CA THR A 118 10.71 -8.10 0.83
C THR A 118 10.70 -7.00 1.90
N GLN A 119 9.71 -6.11 1.87
CA GLN A 119 9.54 -5.06 2.87
C GLN A 119 9.38 -5.63 4.28
N GLY A 120 9.86 -4.91 5.29
CA GLY A 120 9.95 -5.41 6.66
C GLY A 120 8.64 -5.43 7.46
N GLY A 121 7.60 -4.71 7.03
CA GLY A 121 6.35 -4.59 7.78
C GLY A 121 5.45 -5.81 7.70
N GLY A 122 5.41 -6.46 6.55
CA GLY A 122 4.57 -7.63 6.27
C GLY A 122 4.46 -7.90 4.78
N TYR A 123 3.65 -8.91 4.45
CA TYR A 123 3.33 -9.24 3.07
C TYR A 123 1.95 -9.83 2.93
N ILE A 124 1.42 -9.77 1.72
CA ILE A 124 0.15 -10.38 1.34
C ILE A 124 0.42 -11.42 0.27
N ASN A 125 -0.01 -12.65 0.52
CA ASN A 125 -0.03 -13.70 -0.49
C ASN A 125 -1.44 -13.81 -1.08
N PHE A 126 -1.60 -13.38 -2.33
CA PHE A 126 -2.83 -13.48 -3.08
C PHE A 126 -3.02 -14.90 -3.61
N LEU A 127 -4.18 -15.46 -3.35
CA LEU A 127 -4.54 -16.80 -3.77
C LEU A 127 -5.45 -16.74 -5.00
N PRO A 128 -4.98 -17.18 -6.17
CA PRO A 128 -5.76 -17.13 -7.39
C PRO A 128 -6.96 -18.05 -7.38
N LYS A 129 -8.01 -17.66 -8.10
CA LYS A 129 -9.18 -18.50 -8.34
C LYS A 129 -8.79 -19.82 -8.98
N SER A 130 -9.07 -20.90 -8.27
CA SER A 130 -8.66 -22.26 -8.61
C SER A 130 -9.74 -22.98 -9.43
N PRO A 131 -9.41 -23.62 -10.57
CA PRO A 131 -10.30 -24.52 -11.28
C PRO A 131 -10.79 -25.70 -10.44
N TYR A 132 -11.99 -26.20 -10.70
CA TYR A 132 -12.62 -27.32 -10.00
C TYR A 132 -13.08 -28.40 -10.95
N TYR A 133 -12.89 -29.66 -10.52
CA TYR A 133 -13.13 -30.87 -11.34
C TYR A 133 -14.53 -31.45 -11.18
N ASP A 134 -15.30 -31.03 -10.16
CA ASP A 134 -16.51 -31.72 -9.74
C ASP A 134 -17.69 -31.43 -10.67
N LYS A 135 -17.98 -30.15 -10.99
CA LYS A 135 -19.09 -29.75 -11.86
C LYS A 135 -18.88 -28.35 -12.39
N PHE A 136 -19.63 -28.02 -13.45
CA PHE A 136 -19.73 -26.65 -13.94
C PHE A 136 -20.42 -25.78 -12.88
N ARG A 137 -19.85 -24.60 -12.66
CA ARG A 137 -20.40 -23.56 -11.77
C ARG A 137 -20.11 -22.20 -12.38
N GLY A 138 -21.03 -21.30 -12.14
CA GLY A 138 -20.81 -19.92 -12.53
C GLY A 138 -21.49 -18.95 -11.59
N SER A 139 -21.07 -17.71 -11.68
CA SER A 139 -21.73 -16.58 -11.05
C SER A 139 -21.60 -15.32 -11.90
N LEU A 140 -22.69 -14.58 -11.97
CA LEU A 140 -22.70 -13.21 -12.50
C LEU A 140 -23.02 -12.29 -11.34
N ARG A 141 -22.13 -11.34 -11.08
CA ARG A 141 -22.30 -10.31 -10.05
C ARG A 141 -22.32 -8.94 -10.70
N THR A 142 -23.31 -8.14 -10.38
CA THR A 142 -23.39 -6.72 -10.77
C THR A 142 -23.54 -5.88 -9.51
N THR A 143 -22.76 -4.83 -9.41
CA THR A 143 -22.78 -3.86 -8.30
C THR A 143 -22.99 -2.48 -8.87
N ILE A 144 -23.98 -1.76 -8.35
CA ILE A 144 -24.23 -0.34 -8.63
C ILE A 144 -24.07 0.44 -7.31
N GLY A 145 -23.68 1.68 -7.37
CA GLY A 145 -23.48 2.47 -6.15
C GLY A 145 -23.44 3.97 -6.37
N THR A 146 -23.16 4.69 -5.29
CA THR A 146 -22.93 6.14 -5.32
C THR A 146 -21.78 6.48 -6.27
N TYR A 147 -21.82 7.69 -6.84
CA TYR A 147 -20.80 8.23 -7.76
C TYR A 147 -20.67 7.39 -9.04
N ASP A 148 -21.80 7.05 -9.64
CA ASP A 148 -21.90 6.30 -10.90
C ASP A 148 -21.10 4.98 -10.88
N TYR A 149 -20.95 4.39 -9.67
CA TYR A 149 -20.26 3.13 -9.51
C TYR A 149 -21.01 2.00 -10.20
N PHE A 150 -20.37 1.38 -11.16
CA PHE A 150 -20.83 0.19 -11.86
C PHE A 150 -19.69 -0.83 -11.95
N ASN A 151 -19.92 -2.01 -11.40
CA ASN A 151 -18.97 -3.12 -11.48
C ASN A 151 -19.71 -4.40 -11.86
N THR A 152 -19.18 -5.13 -12.83
CA THR A 152 -19.70 -6.43 -13.21
C THR A 152 -18.61 -7.48 -13.22
N GLN A 153 -18.91 -8.68 -12.73
CA GLN A 153 -18.00 -9.82 -12.73
C GLN A 153 -18.73 -11.09 -13.16
N LEU A 154 -18.22 -11.73 -14.20
CA LEU A 154 -18.56 -13.10 -14.59
C LEU A 154 -17.44 -14.03 -14.11
N ASP A 155 -17.79 -15.10 -13.41
CA ASP A 155 -16.86 -16.13 -12.94
C ASP A 155 -17.45 -17.50 -13.27
N VAL A 156 -16.80 -18.26 -14.14
CA VAL A 156 -17.27 -19.55 -14.62
C VAL A 156 -16.14 -20.57 -14.63
N GLY A 157 -16.45 -21.81 -14.36
CA GLY A 157 -15.47 -22.89 -14.42
C GLY A 157 -16.09 -24.27 -14.25
N GLY A 158 -15.30 -25.28 -14.45
CA GLY A 158 -15.73 -26.66 -14.31
C GLY A 158 -14.78 -27.66 -14.95
N PRO A 159 -15.21 -28.94 -15.00
CA PRO A 159 -14.44 -29.99 -15.65
C PRO A 159 -14.39 -29.78 -17.16
N LEU A 160 -13.28 -30.22 -17.73
CA LEU A 160 -13.00 -30.22 -19.16
C LEU A 160 -12.30 -31.53 -19.52
N LEU A 161 -12.72 -32.19 -20.59
CA LEU A 161 -11.98 -33.28 -21.17
C LEU A 161 -11.23 -32.77 -22.41
N ALA A 162 -9.92 -32.71 -22.35
CA ALA A 162 -9.07 -32.33 -23.46
C ALA A 162 -7.86 -33.26 -23.59
N PHE A 163 -7.46 -33.59 -24.83
CA PHE A 163 -6.33 -34.48 -25.12
C PHE A 163 -6.46 -35.84 -24.39
N GLY A 164 -7.69 -36.37 -24.22
CA GLY A 164 -7.97 -37.62 -23.52
C GLY A 164 -7.70 -37.59 -22.00
N ARG A 165 -7.54 -36.40 -21.40
CA ARG A 165 -7.23 -36.23 -19.97
C ARG A 165 -8.29 -35.38 -19.25
N PRO A 166 -8.60 -35.69 -17.98
CA PRO A 166 -9.44 -34.85 -17.16
C PRO A 166 -8.68 -33.56 -16.79
N MET A 167 -9.26 -32.41 -17.13
CA MET A 167 -8.79 -31.10 -16.84
C MET A 167 -9.90 -30.30 -16.16
N ALA A 168 -9.55 -29.15 -15.62
CA ALA A 168 -10.51 -28.18 -15.09
C ALA A 168 -10.09 -26.79 -15.50
N TYR A 169 -11.06 -25.93 -15.78
CA TYR A 169 -10.82 -24.53 -16.14
C TYR A 169 -11.58 -23.60 -15.24
N ARG A 170 -11.12 -22.35 -15.16
CA ARG A 170 -11.85 -21.23 -14.56
C ARG A 170 -11.53 -19.94 -15.31
N ILE A 171 -12.55 -19.15 -15.61
CA ILE A 171 -12.44 -17.84 -16.28
C ILE A 171 -13.18 -16.84 -15.41
N SER A 172 -12.56 -15.69 -15.16
CA SER A 172 -13.16 -14.57 -14.47
C SER A 172 -12.95 -13.29 -15.26
N LEU A 173 -14.02 -12.62 -15.60
CA LEU A 173 -14.03 -11.34 -16.31
C LEU A 173 -14.62 -10.30 -15.36
N THR A 174 -13.89 -9.20 -15.13
CA THR A 174 -14.36 -8.12 -14.27
C THR A 174 -14.22 -6.79 -15.01
N SER A 175 -15.23 -5.96 -14.95
CA SER A 175 -15.21 -4.60 -15.48
C SER A 175 -15.76 -3.65 -14.44
N GLN A 176 -15.11 -2.53 -14.26
CA GLN A 176 -15.57 -1.42 -13.43
C GLN A 176 -15.51 -0.12 -14.18
N ASN A 177 -16.58 0.64 -14.06
CA ASN A 177 -16.65 2.04 -14.43
C ASN A 177 -17.22 2.80 -13.22
N ALA A 178 -16.49 3.77 -12.71
CA ALA A 178 -16.87 4.50 -11.51
C ALA A 178 -16.27 5.90 -11.53
N ASP A 179 -17.09 6.88 -11.21
CA ASP A 179 -16.63 8.16 -10.75
C ASP A 179 -16.26 8.09 -9.27
N SER A 180 -15.88 9.21 -8.71
CA SER A 180 -15.50 9.33 -7.30
C SER A 180 -16.32 10.43 -6.63
N TYR A 181 -16.38 10.41 -5.29
CA TYR A 181 -16.79 11.56 -4.51
C TYR A 181 -16.04 12.83 -4.93
N TYR A 182 -14.76 12.69 -5.25
CA TYR A 182 -13.89 13.80 -5.62
C TYR A 182 -14.09 14.19 -7.08
N LYS A 183 -14.18 15.50 -7.32
CA LYS A 183 -14.32 16.04 -8.68
C LYS A 183 -13.13 15.66 -9.56
N ASN A 184 -13.40 15.31 -10.80
CA ASN A 184 -12.41 14.93 -11.81
C ASN A 184 -11.63 13.65 -11.47
N VAL A 185 -12.06 12.85 -10.51
CA VAL A 185 -11.44 11.58 -10.15
C VAL A 185 -12.32 10.42 -10.56
N GLN A 186 -11.75 9.46 -11.26
CA GLN A 186 -12.42 8.24 -11.75
C GLN A 186 -11.62 7.00 -11.37
N ASN A 187 -12.25 5.84 -11.44
CA ASN A 187 -11.63 4.55 -11.14
C ASN A 187 -12.21 3.44 -12.03
N ASN A 188 -11.61 3.25 -13.21
CA ASN A 188 -12.08 2.34 -14.23
C ASN A 188 -11.07 1.22 -14.46
N TYR A 189 -11.53 -0.01 -14.63
CA TYR A 189 -10.65 -1.11 -14.97
C TYR A 189 -11.36 -2.28 -15.64
N ILE A 190 -10.57 -3.10 -16.31
CA ILE A 190 -10.94 -4.41 -16.83
C ILE A 190 -9.90 -5.41 -16.33
N SER A 191 -10.36 -6.57 -15.82
CA SER A 191 -9.54 -7.72 -15.47
C SER A 191 -10.07 -8.95 -16.21
N ILE A 192 -9.18 -9.65 -16.88
CA ILE A 192 -9.43 -10.91 -17.59
C ILE A 192 -8.51 -11.95 -16.99
N TYR A 193 -9.07 -12.93 -16.31
CA TYR A 193 -8.33 -14.02 -15.69
C TYR A 193 -8.76 -15.35 -16.27
N GLY A 194 -7.81 -16.22 -16.56
CA GLY A 194 -8.03 -17.60 -16.98
C GLY A 194 -7.07 -18.54 -16.28
N ALA A 195 -7.56 -19.69 -15.83
CA ALA A 195 -6.75 -20.72 -15.21
C ALA A 195 -7.13 -22.14 -15.66
N LEU A 196 -6.17 -23.02 -15.62
CA LEU A 196 -6.26 -24.43 -16.01
C LEU A 196 -5.61 -25.31 -14.95
N LYS A 197 -6.25 -26.40 -14.60
CA LYS A 197 -5.66 -27.53 -13.88
C LYS A 197 -5.69 -28.78 -14.75
N ALA A 198 -4.60 -29.53 -14.78
CA ALA A 198 -4.50 -30.77 -15.53
C ALA A 198 -3.74 -31.84 -14.73
N ARG A 199 -4.19 -33.07 -14.81
CA ARG A 199 -3.39 -34.24 -14.41
C ARG A 199 -2.61 -34.70 -15.61
N LEU A 200 -1.30 -34.43 -15.62
CA LEU A 200 -0.44 -34.81 -16.74
C LEU A 200 -0.08 -36.29 -16.68
N THR A 201 0.14 -36.81 -15.47
CA THR A 201 0.30 -38.26 -15.17
C THR A 201 -0.39 -38.58 -13.86
N ARG A 202 -0.26 -39.83 -13.39
CA ARG A 202 -0.78 -40.23 -12.07
C ARG A 202 -0.22 -39.37 -10.93
N ASP A 203 1.06 -38.97 -11.05
CA ASP A 203 1.81 -38.33 -9.98
C ASP A 203 2.15 -36.85 -10.32
N VAL A 204 1.89 -36.42 -11.55
CA VAL A 204 2.22 -35.03 -12.01
C VAL A 204 0.95 -34.25 -12.32
N SER A 205 0.80 -33.13 -11.67
CA SER A 205 -0.26 -32.15 -11.92
C SER A 205 0.30 -30.80 -12.30
N LEU A 206 -0.44 -30.09 -13.18
CA LEU A 206 -0.19 -28.71 -13.59
C LEU A 206 -1.33 -27.84 -13.10
N TYR A 207 -0.98 -26.69 -12.51
CA TYR A 207 -1.88 -25.58 -12.28
C TYR A 207 -1.27 -24.33 -12.90
N THR A 208 -1.94 -23.73 -13.87
CA THR A 208 -1.45 -22.54 -14.58
C THR A 208 -2.57 -21.54 -14.80
N GLY A 209 -2.21 -20.30 -14.92
CA GLY A 209 -3.17 -19.24 -15.21
C GLY A 209 -2.49 -17.95 -15.61
N ALA A 210 -3.30 -17.04 -16.15
CA ALA A 210 -2.89 -15.71 -16.54
C ALA A 210 -3.95 -14.68 -16.21
N GLU A 211 -3.51 -13.47 -15.92
CA GLU A 211 -4.36 -12.29 -15.78
C GLU A 211 -3.86 -11.16 -16.66
N PHE A 212 -4.76 -10.53 -17.38
CA PHE A 212 -4.57 -9.22 -17.97
C PHE A 212 -5.44 -8.21 -17.23
N TYR A 213 -4.83 -7.13 -16.75
CA TYR A 213 -5.48 -6.07 -16.01
C TYR A 213 -5.14 -4.73 -16.64
N SER A 214 -6.16 -3.96 -16.99
CA SER A 214 -6.02 -2.60 -17.52
C SER A 214 -6.78 -1.63 -16.64
N TYR A 215 -6.06 -0.69 -16.07
CA TYR A 215 -6.54 0.30 -15.13
C TYR A 215 -6.44 1.70 -15.72
N ARG A 216 -7.50 2.48 -15.57
CA ARG A 216 -7.58 3.88 -16.00
C ARG A 216 -8.18 4.70 -14.88
N SER A 217 -7.42 5.68 -14.42
CA SER A 217 -7.81 6.54 -13.31
C SER A 217 -7.06 7.85 -13.40
N ASN A 218 -7.07 8.59 -12.33
CA ASN A 218 -6.17 9.72 -12.08
C ASN A 218 -5.88 9.83 -10.59
N GLU A 219 -4.82 10.54 -10.26
CA GLU A 219 -4.45 10.77 -8.88
C GLU A 219 -5.35 11.84 -8.23
N ASN A 220 -5.49 11.75 -6.92
CA ASN A 220 -6.20 12.71 -6.09
C ASN A 220 -5.18 13.44 -5.21
N GLY A 221 -4.83 14.66 -5.58
CA GLY A 221 -3.90 15.49 -4.82
C GLY A 221 -4.46 16.04 -3.50
N GLY A 222 -5.72 15.75 -3.19
CA GLY A 222 -6.35 16.16 -1.93
C GLY A 222 -6.44 17.69 -1.74
N TRP A 223 -6.49 18.11 -0.48
CA TRP A 223 -6.40 19.49 -0.06
C TRP A 223 -4.95 19.81 0.27
N ASN A 224 -4.41 20.82 -0.41
CA ASN A 224 -3.10 21.39 -0.15
C ASN A 224 -3.18 22.47 0.95
N ARG A 225 -2.06 23.16 1.24
CA ARG A 225 -1.97 24.26 2.23
C ARG A 225 -2.46 23.84 3.61
N VAL A 226 -2.03 22.68 4.05
CA VAL A 226 -2.51 22.05 5.30
C VAL A 226 -2.05 22.86 6.51
N THR A 227 -3.01 23.33 7.29
CA THR A 227 -2.82 23.98 8.58
C THR A 227 -3.67 23.30 9.63
N GLN A 228 -3.38 23.51 10.92
CA GLN A 228 -4.24 23.01 11.98
C GLN A 228 -5.63 23.66 11.94
N ASP A 229 -5.73 24.90 11.50
CA ASP A 229 -7.00 25.60 11.31
C ASP A 229 -7.83 25.02 10.17
N LEU A 230 -7.17 24.59 9.08
CA LEU A 230 -7.84 23.81 8.02
C LEU A 230 -8.39 22.50 8.56
N ILE A 231 -7.60 21.78 9.34
CA ILE A 231 -8.02 20.49 9.93
C ILE A 231 -9.16 20.67 10.92
N SER A 232 -9.02 21.63 11.84
CA SER A 232 -9.95 21.80 12.96
C SER A 232 -11.22 22.56 12.60
N ASN A 233 -11.11 23.51 11.71
CA ASN A 233 -12.17 24.46 11.38
C ASN A 233 -12.56 24.47 9.91
N GLY A 234 -11.82 23.76 9.03
CA GLY A 234 -12.04 23.75 7.59
C GLY A 234 -11.72 25.10 6.90
N ASN A 235 -10.87 25.92 7.48
CA ASN A 235 -10.50 27.22 6.95
C ASN A 235 -9.35 27.07 5.95
N TYR A 236 -9.67 27.12 4.67
CA TYR A 236 -8.71 27.02 3.58
C TYR A 236 -8.10 28.38 3.26
N LEU A 237 -6.79 28.44 3.09
CA LEU A 237 -6.03 29.64 2.78
C LEU A 237 -6.26 30.08 1.33
N VAL A 238 -6.72 31.32 1.15
CA VAL A 238 -7.00 31.92 -0.15
C VAL A 238 -5.84 32.83 -0.60
N GLY A 239 -5.51 32.77 -1.87
CA GLY A 239 -4.53 33.64 -2.50
C GLY A 239 -3.77 32.92 -3.62
N GLU A 240 -3.12 33.72 -4.46
CA GLU A 240 -2.34 33.19 -5.56
C GLU A 240 -0.96 32.76 -5.08
N VAL A 241 -0.43 31.71 -5.69
CA VAL A 241 0.97 31.35 -5.52
C VAL A 241 1.81 32.30 -6.37
N ALA A 242 2.94 32.77 -5.87
CA ALA A 242 3.85 33.58 -6.65
C ALA A 242 4.22 32.86 -7.95
N ASP A 243 3.95 33.51 -9.07
CA ASP A 243 4.00 32.90 -10.39
C ASP A 243 5.40 32.41 -10.78
N ARG A 244 5.45 31.34 -11.52
CA ARG A 244 6.68 30.75 -12.05
C ARG A 244 7.06 31.45 -13.35
N THR A 245 7.33 32.72 -13.27
CA THR A 245 7.68 33.53 -14.43
C THR A 245 9.15 33.88 -14.48
N SER A 246 10.04 32.95 -14.67
CA SER A 246 11.25 33.38 -15.34
C SER A 246 11.13 33.06 -16.82
N ALA A 247 11.02 34.06 -17.61
CA ALA A 247 11.00 33.95 -19.05
C ALA A 247 12.22 33.25 -19.65
N ALA A 248 13.31 33.11 -18.93
CA ALA A 248 14.58 32.60 -19.46
C ALA A 248 14.85 31.12 -19.13
N ALA A 249 14.19 30.49 -18.14
CA ALA A 249 14.53 29.14 -17.72
C ALA A 249 13.38 28.35 -17.06
N GLY A 250 12.14 28.79 -17.09
CA GLY A 250 11.03 28.13 -16.40
C GLY A 250 11.24 28.06 -14.88
N GLY A 251 11.91 29.03 -14.29
CA GLY A 251 12.17 29.12 -12.86
C GLY A 251 11.11 29.92 -12.11
N TYR A 252 10.96 29.70 -10.82
CA TYR A 252 10.20 30.56 -9.93
C TYR A 252 10.86 31.92 -9.80
N VAL A 253 10.10 32.97 -9.92
CA VAL A 253 10.49 34.29 -9.37
C VAL A 253 9.98 34.30 -7.94
N LEU A 254 10.83 33.91 -7.00
CA LEU A 254 10.56 34.22 -5.61
C LEU A 254 10.77 35.69 -5.32
N PRO A 255 10.06 36.24 -4.32
CA PRO A 255 10.38 37.56 -3.78
C PRO A 255 11.86 37.67 -3.46
N SER A 256 12.47 38.78 -3.75
CA SER A 256 13.87 39.03 -3.44
C SER A 256 14.13 38.84 -1.93
N GLY A 257 15.14 38.06 -1.59
CA GLY A 257 15.51 37.76 -0.20
C GLY A 257 15.00 36.39 0.33
N VAL A 258 14.19 35.68 -0.43
CA VAL A 258 13.79 34.29 -0.07
C VAL A 258 14.72 33.30 -0.75
N PRO A 259 15.40 32.46 -0.01
CA PRO A 259 16.24 31.42 -0.61
C PRO A 259 15.35 30.45 -1.39
N PHE A 260 15.57 30.33 -2.67
CA PHE A 260 14.98 29.28 -3.50
C PHE A 260 15.81 28.02 -3.37
N ILE A 261 15.18 26.98 -2.89
CA ILE A 261 15.77 25.66 -2.85
C ILE A 261 14.90 24.77 -3.73
N GLY A 262 15.28 24.60 -4.98
CA GLY A 262 14.67 23.61 -5.85
C GLY A 262 15.04 22.19 -5.43
N PHE A 263 14.24 21.20 -5.81
CA PHE A 263 14.58 19.80 -5.65
C PHE A 263 15.99 19.53 -6.19
N GLY A 264 16.94 19.17 -5.32
CA GLY A 264 18.32 18.93 -5.67
C GLY A 264 19.25 20.13 -5.74
N ALA A 265 18.78 21.33 -5.36
CA ALA A 265 19.62 22.53 -5.21
C ALA A 265 20.20 22.65 -3.78
N SER A 266 21.19 23.55 -3.60
CA SER A 266 21.80 23.79 -2.30
C SER A 266 20.80 24.32 -1.28
N SER A 267 20.76 23.72 -0.10
CA SER A 267 19.89 24.10 1.01
C SER A 267 20.31 25.41 1.66
N ALA A 268 19.35 26.28 1.96
CA ALA A 268 19.57 27.40 2.87
C ALA A 268 19.35 26.94 4.31
N THR A 269 20.18 27.41 5.22
CA THR A 269 20.02 27.15 6.65
C THR A 269 19.45 28.40 7.33
N ILE A 270 18.26 28.29 7.89
CA ILE A 270 17.61 29.36 8.65
C ILE A 270 17.37 28.87 10.07
N GLY A 271 17.94 29.57 11.06
CA GLY A 271 17.77 29.17 12.47
C GLY A 271 18.26 27.77 12.82
N GLY A 272 19.27 27.23 12.09
CA GLY A 272 19.80 25.89 12.28
C GLY A 272 19.02 24.78 11.56
N ALA A 273 17.89 25.07 10.93
CA ALA A 273 17.15 24.14 10.09
C ALA A 273 17.44 24.39 8.61
N GLN A 274 17.64 23.34 7.85
CA GLN A 274 17.72 23.41 6.39
C GLN A 274 16.33 23.55 5.79
N PHE A 275 16.20 24.46 4.86
CA PHE A 275 14.95 24.96 4.34
C PHE A 275 14.85 24.78 2.83
N ASP A 276 13.80 24.15 2.37
CA ASP A 276 13.44 24.10 0.96
C ASP A 276 12.10 24.81 0.78
N ASN A 277 12.12 25.91 0.07
CA ASN A 277 10.93 26.71 -0.21
C ASN A 277 10.34 26.31 -1.57
N SER A 278 9.97 25.06 -1.73
CA SER A 278 9.36 24.57 -2.95
C SER A 278 7.91 25.04 -3.15
N GLY A 279 7.33 25.69 -2.16
CA GLY A 279 5.91 26.01 -2.10
C GLY A 279 5.45 27.31 -2.73
N GLY A 280 6.34 28.27 -2.92
CA GLY A 280 5.97 29.63 -3.33
C GLY A 280 5.26 30.44 -2.24
N ALA A 281 5.34 31.75 -2.34
CA ALA A 281 4.67 32.66 -1.44
C ALA A 281 3.19 32.79 -1.79
N ILE A 282 2.31 32.97 -0.82
CA ILE A 282 0.89 33.21 -1.06
C ILE A 282 0.61 34.72 -1.09
N ILE A 283 0.05 35.18 -2.20
CA ILE A 283 -0.34 36.56 -2.47
C ILE A 283 -1.84 36.67 -2.20
N PRO A 284 -2.26 37.43 -1.17
CA PRO A 284 -3.67 37.63 -0.91
C PRO A 284 -4.36 38.40 -2.06
N PRO A 285 -5.68 38.17 -2.28
CA PRO A 285 -6.43 38.92 -3.27
C PRO A 285 -6.39 40.41 -2.99
N ALA A 286 -6.32 41.22 -4.04
CA ALA A 286 -6.30 42.71 -3.91
C ALA A 286 -7.49 43.26 -3.13
N SER A 287 -8.67 42.65 -3.26
CA SER A 287 -9.87 42.99 -2.49
C SER A 287 -9.65 42.83 -0.97
N TYR A 288 -8.95 41.80 -0.56
CA TYR A 288 -8.61 41.60 0.85
C TYR A 288 -7.53 42.61 1.32
N VAL A 289 -6.49 42.83 0.50
CA VAL A 289 -5.44 43.78 0.82
C VAL A 289 -6.03 45.17 1.04
N ALA A 290 -7.07 45.55 0.30
CA ALA A 290 -7.75 46.83 0.46
C ALA A 290 -8.43 46.98 1.84
N THR A 291 -8.78 45.89 2.51
CA THR A 291 -9.41 45.92 3.86
C THR A 291 -8.40 46.00 5.00
N LEU A 292 -7.12 45.76 4.72
CA LEU A 292 -6.07 45.80 5.74
C LEU A 292 -5.78 47.24 6.19
N SER A 293 -5.39 47.40 7.46
CA SER A 293 -4.85 48.66 7.93
C SER A 293 -3.58 49.05 7.16
N PRO A 294 -3.26 50.36 7.03
CA PRO A 294 -2.02 50.76 6.38
C PRO A 294 -0.77 50.13 6.97
N GLN A 295 -0.75 49.91 8.30
CA GLN A 295 0.35 49.28 9.02
C GLN A 295 0.52 47.81 8.58
N LEU A 296 -0.56 47.02 8.56
CA LEU A 296 -0.52 45.64 8.14
C LEU A 296 -0.20 45.48 6.65
N ARG A 297 -0.74 46.40 5.82
CA ARG A 297 -0.46 46.38 4.39
C ARG A 297 1.02 46.62 4.09
N ALA A 298 1.68 47.51 4.85
CA ALA A 298 3.11 47.79 4.73
C ALA A 298 3.99 46.59 5.13
N LEU A 299 3.45 45.62 5.83
CA LEU A 299 4.17 44.40 6.22
C LEU A 299 4.01 43.26 5.22
N LEU A 300 3.22 43.40 4.16
CA LEU A 300 3.25 42.51 3.03
C LEU A 300 4.56 42.64 2.26
N HIS A 301 4.95 41.61 1.52
CA HIS A 301 6.20 41.66 0.75
C HIS A 301 6.18 42.80 -0.28
N PRO A 302 7.17 43.70 -0.28
CA PRO A 302 7.10 44.95 -1.02
C PRO A 302 6.99 44.82 -2.54
N THR A 303 7.52 43.69 -3.08
CA THR A 303 7.51 43.45 -4.54
C THR A 303 6.32 42.60 -4.98
N THR A 304 5.97 41.55 -4.22
CA THR A 304 4.95 40.60 -4.63
C THR A 304 3.60 40.81 -3.95
N GLY A 305 3.56 41.50 -2.84
CA GLY A 305 2.37 41.62 -2.00
C GLY A 305 2.06 40.38 -1.17
N ALA A 306 2.95 39.37 -1.15
CA ALA A 306 2.72 38.15 -0.42
C ALA A 306 2.72 38.37 1.11
N TYR A 307 2.09 37.47 1.84
CA TYR A 307 2.18 37.42 3.29
C TYR A 307 3.62 37.23 3.76
N THR A 308 3.97 37.88 4.88
CA THR A 308 5.28 37.78 5.53
C THR A 308 5.13 37.35 6.99
N SER A 309 6.21 36.90 7.62
CA SER A 309 6.24 36.66 9.06
C SER A 309 5.95 37.94 9.87
N ALA A 310 6.44 39.09 9.41
CA ALA A 310 6.17 40.38 10.05
C ALA A 310 4.68 40.73 10.06
N PHE A 311 3.97 40.42 8.98
CA PHE A 311 2.52 40.61 8.91
C PHE A 311 1.80 39.80 9.99
N PHE A 312 2.13 38.52 10.14
CA PHE A 312 1.51 37.66 11.15
C PHE A 312 1.92 38.02 12.58
N ASN A 313 3.17 38.34 12.80
CA ASN A 313 3.68 38.78 14.11
C ASN A 313 3.02 40.06 14.59
N ALA A 314 2.60 40.94 13.67
CA ALA A 314 1.83 42.14 13.97
C ALA A 314 0.32 41.87 14.15
N GLY A 315 -0.12 40.62 14.20
CA GLY A 315 -1.53 40.25 14.39
C GLY A 315 -2.34 40.20 13.09
N GLY A 316 -1.69 40.28 11.92
CA GLY A 316 -2.34 40.06 10.63
C GLY A 316 -2.86 38.62 10.51
N LYS A 317 -4.00 38.45 9.83
CA LYS A 317 -4.61 37.15 9.57
C LYS A 317 -4.65 36.91 8.07
N ALA A 318 -4.39 35.66 7.65
CA ALA A 318 -4.59 35.28 6.25
C ALA A 318 -6.07 35.20 5.92
N LEU A 319 -6.41 35.54 4.67
CA LEU A 319 -7.76 35.31 4.16
C LEU A 319 -8.02 33.81 4.04
N THR A 320 -9.14 33.35 4.56
CA THR A 320 -9.58 31.96 4.48
C THR A 320 -10.98 31.84 3.88
N THR A 321 -11.30 30.67 3.34
CA THR A 321 -12.62 30.33 2.85
C THR A 321 -12.94 28.88 3.17
N LYS A 322 -14.21 28.48 3.00
CA LYS A 322 -14.62 27.08 3.02
C LYS A 322 -14.60 26.52 1.61
N ILE A 323 -14.10 25.29 1.48
CA ILE A 323 -14.15 24.55 0.21
C ILE A 323 -14.95 23.27 0.36
N GLY A 324 -15.56 22.82 -0.71
CA GLY A 324 -16.31 21.56 -0.70
C GLY A 324 -15.41 20.36 -0.48
N GLY A 325 -15.83 19.40 0.32
CA GLY A 325 -15.04 18.20 0.62
C GLY A 325 -14.64 17.37 -0.62
N ASN A 326 -15.43 17.48 -1.69
CA ASN A 326 -15.17 16.86 -2.97
C ASN A 326 -14.26 17.66 -3.90
N GLN A 327 -13.90 18.87 -3.53
CA GLN A 327 -13.01 19.72 -4.31
C GLN A 327 -11.56 19.39 -3.93
N VAL A 328 -10.81 18.91 -4.88
CA VAL A 328 -9.44 18.43 -4.67
C VAL A 328 -8.52 18.93 -5.77
N ASN A 329 -7.22 18.77 -5.55
CA ASN A 329 -6.21 19.11 -6.53
C ASN A 329 -6.13 18.00 -7.61
N ALA A 330 -7.13 17.98 -8.47
CA ALA A 330 -7.24 17.11 -9.65
C ALA A 330 -8.00 17.84 -10.75
N ASP A 331 -7.43 17.92 -11.93
CA ASP A 331 -8.01 18.65 -13.07
C ASP A 331 -8.54 17.71 -14.16
N PRO A 332 -9.45 18.16 -15.00
CA PRO A 332 -9.81 17.45 -16.22
C PRO A 332 -8.58 17.21 -17.09
N GLY A 333 -8.39 15.96 -17.52
CA GLY A 333 -7.22 15.57 -18.31
C GLY A 333 -6.05 15.01 -17.51
N ASP A 334 -6.11 15.00 -16.18
CA ASP A 334 -5.24 14.18 -15.36
C ASP A 334 -5.48 12.70 -15.64
N PHE A 335 -4.43 11.90 -15.56
CA PHE A 335 -4.56 10.45 -15.72
C PHE A 335 -3.50 9.70 -14.92
N ALA A 336 -3.86 8.51 -14.50
CA ALA A 336 -3.00 7.48 -13.94
C ALA A 336 -3.44 6.14 -14.53
N ASN A 337 -2.76 5.72 -15.58
CA ASN A 337 -3.08 4.50 -16.31
C ASN A 337 -2.08 3.42 -15.95
N ALA A 338 -2.53 2.18 -15.95
CA ALA A 338 -1.65 1.05 -15.80
C ALA A 338 -2.16 -0.17 -16.56
N GLN A 339 -1.24 -1.01 -16.99
CA GLN A 339 -1.49 -2.33 -17.53
C GLN A 339 -0.61 -3.33 -16.80
N ASN A 340 -1.19 -4.47 -16.46
CA ASN A 340 -0.47 -5.58 -15.87
C ASN A 340 -0.78 -6.86 -16.63
N PHE A 341 0.24 -7.63 -16.91
CA PHE A 341 0.14 -9.01 -17.37
C PHE A 341 0.85 -9.91 -16.38
N LEU A 342 0.13 -10.87 -15.83
CA LEU A 342 0.66 -11.85 -14.90
C LEU A 342 0.40 -13.24 -15.46
N TYR A 343 1.41 -14.09 -15.46
CA TYR A 343 1.31 -15.50 -15.79
C TYR A 343 2.00 -16.33 -14.71
N PHE A 344 1.39 -17.43 -14.32
CA PHE A 344 1.98 -18.39 -13.39
C PHE A 344 1.76 -19.84 -13.83
N ALA A 345 2.67 -20.72 -13.41
CA ALA A 345 2.54 -22.15 -13.61
C ALA A 345 3.17 -22.91 -12.43
N ASP A 346 2.42 -23.80 -11.83
CA ASP A 346 2.86 -24.75 -10.81
C ASP A 346 2.84 -26.16 -11.37
N LEU A 347 4.00 -26.80 -11.46
CA LEU A 347 4.13 -28.20 -11.79
C LEU A 347 4.47 -28.98 -10.52
N VAL A 348 3.57 -29.85 -10.10
CA VAL A 348 3.72 -30.61 -8.86
C VAL A 348 3.84 -32.11 -9.20
N ASN A 349 4.93 -32.74 -8.74
CA ASN A 349 5.19 -34.15 -8.86
C ASN A 349 5.21 -34.80 -7.47
N THR A 350 4.17 -35.55 -7.15
CA THR A 350 4.03 -36.31 -5.89
C THR A 350 4.58 -37.70 -6.07
N ARG A 351 5.91 -37.84 -5.94
CA ARG A 351 6.62 -39.12 -6.16
C ARG A 351 6.29 -40.19 -5.14
N SER A 352 5.95 -39.77 -3.92
CA SER A 352 5.53 -40.67 -2.84
C SER A 352 4.70 -39.89 -1.80
N ALA A 353 4.09 -40.56 -0.86
CA ALA A 353 3.39 -39.92 0.26
C ALA A 353 4.31 -39.02 1.13
N SER A 354 5.63 -39.22 1.04
CA SER A 354 6.65 -38.50 1.81
C SER A 354 7.50 -37.54 0.99
N SER A 355 7.32 -37.44 -0.34
CA SER A 355 8.17 -36.60 -1.19
C SER A 355 7.38 -35.96 -2.33
N THR A 356 7.40 -34.64 -2.36
CA THR A 356 6.78 -33.81 -3.40
C THR A 356 7.81 -32.86 -4.00
N LEU A 357 7.95 -32.87 -5.32
CA LEU A 357 8.73 -31.88 -6.06
C LEU A 357 7.79 -30.87 -6.68
N LYS A 358 7.97 -29.60 -6.38
CA LYS A 358 7.19 -28.49 -6.92
C LYS A 358 8.09 -27.54 -7.70
N ASN A 359 7.72 -27.23 -8.93
CA ASN A 359 8.29 -26.14 -9.70
C ASN A 359 7.23 -25.06 -9.87
N GLN A 360 7.59 -23.82 -9.57
CA GLN A 360 6.75 -22.64 -9.69
C GLN A 360 7.40 -21.65 -10.63
N PHE A 361 6.65 -21.15 -11.58
CA PHE A 361 7.09 -20.19 -12.57
C PHE A 361 6.18 -18.95 -12.55
N LEU A 362 6.76 -17.76 -12.62
CA LEU A 362 6.04 -16.49 -12.64
C LEU A 362 6.60 -15.56 -13.72
N ILE A 363 5.72 -14.90 -14.45
CA ILE A 363 5.97 -13.68 -15.20
C ILE A 363 5.04 -12.60 -14.65
N ASP A 364 5.57 -11.42 -14.34
CA ASP A 364 4.79 -10.25 -13.94
C ASP A 364 5.32 -9.01 -14.66
N TYR A 365 4.49 -8.41 -15.50
CA TYR A 365 4.80 -7.21 -16.28
C TYR A 365 3.84 -6.10 -15.90
N ILE A 366 4.38 -4.94 -15.57
CA ILE A 366 3.62 -3.73 -15.26
C ILE A 366 4.13 -2.59 -16.13
N LYS A 367 3.19 -1.89 -16.76
CA LYS A 367 3.41 -0.60 -17.39
C LYS A 367 2.47 0.41 -16.77
N SER A 368 2.98 1.56 -16.35
CA SER A 368 2.17 2.64 -15.78
C SER A 368 2.65 3.99 -16.27
N ASP A 369 1.69 4.87 -16.46
CA ASP A 369 1.94 6.26 -16.84
C ASP A 369 0.91 7.18 -16.18
N LYS A 370 1.37 8.34 -15.71
CA LYS A 370 0.52 9.31 -15.05
C LYS A 370 1.01 10.74 -15.19
N ILE A 371 0.04 11.64 -15.25
CA ILE A 371 0.21 13.08 -15.11
C ILE A 371 -0.83 13.58 -14.14
N SER A 372 -0.37 14.31 -13.14
CA SER A 372 -1.22 14.85 -12.07
C SER A 372 -1.06 16.36 -11.98
N SER A 373 -2.17 17.05 -11.85
CA SER A 373 -2.23 18.50 -11.77
C SER A 373 -1.62 19.07 -10.49
N TYR A 374 -1.22 18.25 -9.54
CA TYR A 374 -0.36 18.70 -8.45
C TYR A 374 1.12 18.83 -8.85
N GLY A 375 1.46 18.61 -10.11
CA GLY A 375 2.79 18.90 -10.65
C GLY A 375 3.70 17.70 -10.85
N TYR A 376 3.14 16.51 -10.91
CA TYR A 376 3.87 15.27 -11.01
C TYR A 376 3.58 14.51 -12.31
N ALA A 377 4.65 14.04 -12.97
CA ALA A 377 4.56 13.15 -14.10
C ALA A 377 5.45 11.91 -13.87
N PHE A 378 4.95 10.76 -14.28
CA PHE A 378 5.64 9.49 -14.08
C PHE A 378 5.33 8.50 -15.19
N ALA A 379 6.35 7.76 -15.62
CA ALA A 379 6.17 6.60 -16.48
C ALA A 379 7.09 5.48 -16.02
N MET A 380 6.60 4.26 -16.04
CA MET A 380 7.42 3.09 -15.74
C MET A 380 7.04 1.87 -16.55
N GLU A 381 8.01 1.01 -16.74
CA GLU A 381 7.83 -0.37 -17.16
C GLU A 381 8.65 -1.27 -16.26
N GLN A 382 8.07 -2.37 -15.80
CA GLN A 382 8.74 -3.37 -14.98
C GLN A 382 8.39 -4.76 -15.49
N PHE A 383 9.39 -5.60 -15.63
CA PHE A 383 9.25 -7.00 -16.03
C PHE A 383 9.99 -7.89 -15.04
N ILE A 384 9.33 -8.96 -14.63
CA ILE A 384 9.90 -9.98 -13.73
C ILE A 384 9.64 -11.34 -14.32
N ILE A 385 10.65 -12.18 -14.26
CA ILE A 385 10.54 -13.62 -14.50
C ILE A 385 11.24 -14.36 -13.36
N GLU A 386 10.59 -15.33 -12.77
CA GLU A 386 11.15 -16.15 -11.69
C GLU A 386 10.78 -17.61 -11.88
N ASP A 387 11.76 -18.48 -11.66
CA ASP A 387 11.58 -19.93 -11.54
C ASP A 387 12.06 -20.40 -10.16
N LYS A 388 11.22 -21.17 -9.47
CA LYS A 388 11.49 -21.68 -8.13
C LYS A 388 11.19 -23.18 -8.06
N VAL A 389 12.18 -23.95 -7.67
CA VAL A 389 12.06 -25.40 -7.44
C VAL A 389 12.12 -25.68 -5.95
N THR A 390 11.19 -26.48 -5.45
CA THR A 390 11.10 -26.88 -4.04
C THR A 390 10.90 -28.40 -3.95
N LEU A 391 11.74 -29.05 -3.17
CA LEU A 391 11.59 -30.45 -2.78
C LEU A 391 11.08 -30.48 -1.33
N GLU A 392 9.86 -30.95 -1.15
CA GLU A 392 9.25 -31.17 0.17
C GLU A 392 9.42 -32.63 0.55
N GLN A 393 9.93 -32.90 1.76
CA GLN A 393 10.16 -34.22 2.30
C GLN A 393 9.57 -34.32 3.71
N ARG A 394 8.95 -35.47 4.00
CA ARG A 394 8.44 -35.81 5.33
C ARG A 394 9.22 -36.99 5.89
N PHE A 395 9.56 -36.89 7.16
CA PHE A 395 10.38 -37.84 7.87
C PHE A 395 9.66 -38.36 9.13
N LYS A 396 10.16 -39.48 9.63
CA LYS A 396 9.81 -39.97 10.96
C LYS A 396 10.94 -39.62 11.94
N GLY A 397 10.60 -39.07 13.10
CA GLY A 397 11.57 -38.71 14.13
C GLY A 397 11.55 -37.21 14.46
N LEU A 398 12.67 -36.66 14.96
CA LEU A 398 12.77 -35.27 15.39
C LEU A 398 12.51 -34.27 14.25
N LEU A 399 13.16 -34.50 13.12
CA LEU A 399 12.86 -33.75 11.90
C LEU A 399 11.63 -34.35 11.24
N THR A 400 10.51 -33.63 11.21
CA THR A 400 9.24 -34.17 10.65
C THR A 400 9.01 -33.72 9.21
N SER A 401 9.50 -32.57 8.83
CA SER A 401 9.41 -32.05 7.46
C SER A 401 10.59 -31.16 7.10
N LEU A 402 10.98 -31.22 5.84
CA LEU A 402 12.00 -30.35 5.25
C LEU A 402 11.58 -29.98 3.83
N SER A 403 11.50 -28.70 3.56
CA SER A 403 11.30 -28.13 2.23
C SER A 403 12.57 -27.39 1.85
N SER A 404 13.30 -27.86 0.88
CA SER A 404 14.53 -27.24 0.38
C SER A 404 14.42 -26.93 -1.10
N GLY A 405 15.02 -25.84 -1.52
CA GLY A 405 14.92 -25.44 -2.92
C GLY A 405 15.81 -24.28 -3.29
N GLY A 406 15.61 -23.83 -4.50
CA GLY A 406 16.29 -22.68 -5.05
C GLY A 406 15.38 -21.88 -5.98
N SER A 407 15.73 -20.62 -6.21
CA SER A 407 15.06 -19.77 -7.18
C SER A 407 16.06 -18.94 -7.98
N VAL A 408 15.69 -18.69 -9.23
CA VAL A 408 16.38 -17.75 -10.13
C VAL A 408 15.36 -16.69 -10.52
N ARG A 409 15.72 -15.42 -10.34
CA ARG A 409 14.85 -14.29 -10.66
C ARG A 409 15.63 -13.26 -11.48
N TYR A 410 15.03 -12.82 -12.55
CA TYR A 410 15.44 -11.66 -13.32
C TYR A 410 14.38 -10.59 -13.23
N SER A 411 14.79 -9.36 -12.98
CA SER A 411 13.92 -8.19 -12.95
C SER A 411 14.54 -7.10 -13.82
N TRP A 412 13.72 -6.47 -14.62
CA TRP A 412 14.06 -5.26 -15.37
C TRP A 412 13.04 -4.18 -15.03
N ALA A 413 13.52 -2.98 -14.76
CA ALA A 413 12.68 -1.85 -14.43
C ALA A 413 13.21 -0.57 -15.05
N LYS A 414 12.34 0.18 -15.73
CA LYS A 414 12.64 1.51 -16.26
C LYS A 414 11.65 2.51 -15.65
N GLN A 415 12.17 3.64 -15.21
CA GLN A 415 11.40 4.72 -14.61
C GLN A 415 11.80 6.04 -15.23
N LEU A 416 10.81 6.88 -15.49
CA LEU A 416 10.93 8.28 -15.86
C LEU A 416 10.07 9.10 -14.90
N GLN A 417 10.60 10.16 -14.31
CA GLN A 417 9.92 10.94 -13.29
C GLN A 417 10.19 12.42 -13.44
N ASP A 418 9.14 13.22 -13.35
CA ASP A 418 9.24 14.68 -13.28
C ASP A 418 8.40 15.23 -12.13
N PHE A 419 9.06 15.86 -11.19
CA PHE A 419 8.47 16.53 -10.05
C PHE A 419 8.86 18.02 -10.00
N SER A 420 9.46 18.54 -11.05
CA SER A 420 9.90 19.94 -11.11
C SER A 420 8.74 20.94 -11.06
N SER A 421 7.53 20.48 -11.29
CA SER A 421 6.31 21.26 -11.21
C SER A 421 5.49 21.01 -9.93
N GLU A 422 5.94 20.17 -9.02
CA GLU A 422 5.24 19.91 -7.73
C GLU A 422 4.94 21.19 -6.93
N PRO A 423 5.75 22.25 -6.95
CA PRO A 423 5.37 23.50 -6.31
C PRO A 423 3.99 24.05 -6.71
N PHE A 424 3.48 23.70 -7.89
CA PHE A 424 2.10 24.03 -8.29
C PHE A 424 1.03 23.25 -7.52
N SER A 425 1.41 22.22 -6.81
CA SER A 425 0.52 21.57 -5.86
C SER A 425 -0.08 22.54 -4.83
N ARG A 426 0.56 23.69 -4.66
CA ARG A 426 0.19 24.76 -3.72
C ARG A 426 -0.80 25.79 -4.27
N ARG A 427 -1.20 25.67 -5.52
CA ARG A 427 -2.19 26.58 -6.13
C ARG A 427 -3.44 26.73 -5.27
N ASP A 428 -4.16 27.84 -5.44
CA ASP A 428 -5.44 28.06 -4.79
C ASP A 428 -6.54 27.19 -5.41
N ILE A 429 -6.87 26.06 -4.77
CA ILE A 429 -7.92 25.16 -5.27
C ILE A 429 -9.34 25.73 -5.04
N SER A 430 -9.49 26.80 -4.26
CA SER A 430 -10.76 27.52 -4.14
C SER A 430 -11.05 28.40 -5.36
N ASN A 431 -10.05 28.69 -6.19
CA ASN A 431 -10.18 29.51 -7.39
C ASN A 431 -10.29 28.63 -8.65
N PRO A 432 -11.49 28.47 -9.24
CA PRO A 432 -11.68 27.59 -10.39
C PRO A 432 -11.00 28.08 -11.69
N ARG A 433 -10.51 29.31 -11.71
CA ARG A 433 -9.80 29.87 -12.86
C ARG A 433 -8.34 29.46 -12.95
N ILE A 434 -7.78 28.94 -11.84
CA ILE A 434 -6.39 28.49 -11.79
C ILE A 434 -6.42 26.97 -11.89
N THR A 435 -6.21 26.47 -13.09
CA THR A 435 -5.99 25.06 -13.32
C THR A 435 -4.52 24.80 -13.56
N ALA A 436 -3.96 23.77 -12.97
CA ALA A 436 -2.59 23.38 -13.24
C ALA A 436 -2.38 22.99 -14.72
N ASN A 437 -3.44 22.56 -15.40
CA ASN A 437 -3.44 22.28 -16.83
C ASN A 437 -2.96 23.45 -17.68
N SER A 438 -3.31 24.67 -17.34
CA SER A 438 -2.82 25.86 -18.06
C SER A 438 -1.32 26.10 -17.84
N ILE A 439 -0.75 25.64 -16.75
CA ILE A 439 0.63 25.93 -16.35
C ILE A 439 1.54 24.73 -16.60
N ILE A 440 1.12 23.54 -16.19
CA ILE A 440 1.93 22.31 -16.25
C ILE A 440 1.76 21.60 -17.58
N LEU A 441 0.55 21.57 -18.14
CA LEU A 441 0.24 20.77 -19.30
C LEU A 441 0.43 21.50 -20.64
N THR A 442 0.58 22.81 -20.66
CA THR A 442 0.77 23.60 -21.87
C THR A 442 2.14 24.27 -22.01
N GLY A 443 2.95 24.22 -20.93
CA GLY A 443 4.28 24.81 -20.94
C GLY A 443 5.29 24.00 -21.80
N PRO A 444 6.33 24.65 -22.33
CA PRO A 444 7.33 24.01 -23.16
C PRO A 444 8.18 22.94 -22.44
N GLN A 445 7.97 22.75 -21.16
CA GLN A 445 8.71 21.83 -20.29
C GLN A 445 7.91 20.59 -19.89
N ARG A 446 6.73 20.39 -20.43
CA ARG A 446 5.95 19.20 -20.16
C ARG A 446 6.60 17.99 -20.85
N PRO A 447 6.88 16.90 -20.10
CA PRO A 447 7.14 15.62 -20.75
C PRO A 447 5.85 15.17 -21.43
N ALA A 448 5.82 15.19 -22.75
CA ALA A 448 4.74 14.53 -23.46
C ALA A 448 4.92 13.02 -23.27
N PHE A 449 3.88 12.33 -22.82
CA PHE A 449 3.90 10.87 -22.74
C PHE A 449 4.18 10.30 -24.12
N GLY A 450 5.19 9.42 -24.21
CA GLY A 450 5.71 8.91 -25.48
C GLY A 450 6.82 9.76 -26.08
N ASP A 451 7.04 10.98 -25.65
CA ASP A 451 8.25 11.72 -25.99
C ASP A 451 9.34 11.39 -24.98
N THR A 452 10.31 10.59 -25.40
CA THR A 452 11.41 10.12 -24.56
C THR A 452 12.61 11.07 -24.57
N ARG A 453 12.50 12.24 -25.20
CA ARG A 453 13.62 13.17 -25.42
C ARG A 453 13.71 14.23 -24.34
N ASN A 454 14.71 14.15 -23.46
CA ASN A 454 15.23 15.22 -22.60
C ASN A 454 14.25 16.03 -21.72
N PHE A 455 13.10 15.45 -21.32
CA PHE A 455 12.08 16.18 -20.59
C PHE A 455 11.93 15.77 -19.12
N TRP A 456 12.53 14.69 -18.72
CA TRP A 456 12.35 14.11 -17.40
C TRP A 456 13.39 14.63 -16.41
N ALA A 457 12.97 14.93 -15.19
CA ALA A 457 13.88 15.36 -14.13
C ALA A 457 14.78 14.22 -13.64
N GLN A 458 14.26 13.01 -13.65
CA GLN A 458 14.99 11.79 -13.29
C GLN A 458 14.60 10.64 -14.21
N SER A 459 15.59 9.81 -14.55
CA SER A 459 15.38 8.55 -15.23
C SER A 459 16.27 7.48 -14.62
N SER A 460 15.82 6.23 -14.70
CA SER A 460 16.56 5.07 -14.21
C SER A 460 16.13 3.83 -14.95
N ALA A 461 17.11 2.99 -15.31
CA ALA A 461 16.86 1.67 -15.89
C ALA A 461 17.72 0.65 -15.14
N THR A 462 17.08 -0.31 -14.50
CA THR A 462 17.75 -1.32 -13.68
C THR A 462 17.53 -2.71 -14.25
N GLU A 463 18.58 -3.49 -14.29
CA GLU A 463 18.55 -4.95 -14.42
C GLU A 463 19.01 -5.55 -13.10
N LEU A 464 18.27 -6.52 -12.58
CA LEU A 464 18.57 -7.22 -11.32
C LEU A 464 18.47 -8.72 -11.53
N TYR A 465 19.54 -9.43 -11.22
CA TYR A 465 19.62 -10.90 -11.20
C TYR A 465 19.73 -11.37 -9.76
N GLN A 466 18.94 -12.36 -9.39
CA GLN A 466 18.94 -12.95 -8.06
C GLN A 466 18.99 -14.47 -8.17
N LEU A 467 19.87 -15.08 -7.39
CA LEU A 467 19.98 -16.54 -7.24
C LEU A 467 19.92 -16.88 -5.76
N ALA A 468 19.00 -17.76 -5.39
CA ALA A 468 18.78 -18.12 -3.99
C ALA A 468 18.74 -19.63 -3.77
N LEU A 469 19.19 -20.02 -2.58
CA LEU A 469 18.97 -21.33 -1.99
C LEU A 469 18.26 -21.16 -0.66
N PHE A 470 17.29 -22.01 -0.36
CA PHE A 470 16.53 -21.94 0.88
C PHE A 470 16.19 -23.32 1.43
N SER A 471 15.95 -23.36 2.73
CA SER A 471 15.47 -24.53 3.43
C SER A 471 14.57 -24.12 4.58
N VAL A 472 13.47 -24.84 4.75
CA VAL A 472 12.48 -24.66 5.82
C VAL A 472 12.15 -26.02 6.39
N GLY A 473 12.22 -26.15 7.71
CA GLY A 473 11.96 -27.45 8.35
C GLY A 473 11.19 -27.32 9.65
N GLU A 474 10.68 -28.45 10.10
CA GLU A 474 9.98 -28.61 11.37
C GLU A 474 10.67 -29.67 12.20
N LEU A 475 11.09 -29.28 13.41
CA LEU A 475 11.58 -30.17 14.45
C LEU A 475 10.47 -30.40 15.48
N LYS A 476 10.07 -31.63 15.71
CA LYS A 476 9.08 -32.00 16.73
C LYS A 476 9.77 -32.66 17.91
N PHE A 477 9.93 -31.93 19.01
CA PHE A 477 10.58 -32.43 20.22
C PHE A 477 9.66 -33.29 21.09
N SER A 478 8.35 -32.96 21.06
CA SER A 478 7.28 -33.68 21.75
C SER A 478 5.95 -33.46 21.06
N GLU A 479 4.87 -34.07 21.53
CA GLU A 479 3.52 -33.77 21.04
C GLU A 479 3.11 -32.30 21.28
N SER A 480 3.70 -31.67 22.29
CA SER A 480 3.38 -30.28 22.65
C SER A 480 4.39 -29.25 22.13
N LEU A 481 5.63 -29.66 21.81
CA LEU A 481 6.69 -28.73 21.43
C LEU A 481 7.23 -29.04 20.05
N SER A 482 7.06 -28.10 19.13
CA SER A 482 7.71 -28.10 17.83
C SER A 482 8.40 -26.76 17.56
N THR A 483 9.35 -26.78 16.64
CA THR A 483 10.06 -25.57 16.20
C THR A 483 10.19 -25.58 14.69
N TYR A 484 9.76 -24.50 14.07
CA TYR A 484 9.99 -24.25 12.66
C TYR A 484 11.27 -23.41 12.49
N PHE A 485 12.10 -23.79 11.56
CA PHE A 485 13.28 -22.99 11.18
C PHE A 485 13.24 -22.68 9.69
N SER A 486 13.78 -21.55 9.30
CA SER A 486 14.04 -21.25 7.89
C SER A 486 15.42 -20.62 7.72
N ALA A 487 16.07 -20.96 6.62
CA ALA A 487 17.31 -20.36 6.18
C ALA A 487 17.23 -20.06 4.68
N ARG A 488 17.75 -18.91 4.26
CA ARG A 488 17.93 -18.53 2.86
C ARG A 488 19.25 -17.81 2.72
N VAL A 489 19.98 -18.15 1.69
CA VAL A 489 21.13 -17.39 1.20
C VAL A 489 20.84 -16.97 -0.22
N GLU A 490 21.18 -15.74 -0.55
CA GLU A 490 20.84 -15.17 -1.85
C GLU A 490 21.95 -14.24 -2.32
N GLY A 491 22.32 -14.37 -3.59
CA GLY A 491 23.19 -13.45 -4.30
C GLY A 491 22.35 -12.59 -5.26
N ALA A 492 22.56 -11.28 -5.19
CA ALA A 492 21.98 -10.31 -6.11
C ALA A 492 23.07 -9.56 -6.87
N SER A 493 22.86 -9.33 -8.14
CA SER A 493 23.70 -8.47 -8.99
C SER A 493 22.81 -7.51 -9.76
N PHE A 494 23.13 -6.23 -9.74
CA PHE A 494 22.36 -5.22 -10.45
C PHE A 494 23.23 -4.30 -11.29
N THR A 495 22.63 -3.82 -12.37
CA THR A 495 23.13 -2.71 -13.20
C THR A 495 22.04 -1.66 -13.26
N ASN A 496 22.35 -0.44 -12.84
CA ASN A 496 21.44 0.69 -12.95
C ASN A 496 22.06 1.72 -13.89
N ALA A 497 21.36 2.06 -14.96
CA ALA A 497 21.76 3.08 -15.92
C ALA A 497 20.83 4.28 -15.81
N ILE A 498 21.38 5.47 -16.03
CA ILE A 498 20.61 6.70 -16.21
C ILE A 498 20.59 6.99 -17.71
N PRO A 499 19.46 6.75 -18.41
CA PRO A 499 19.37 7.04 -19.84
C PRO A 499 19.37 8.54 -20.06
N MET A 500 20.50 9.07 -20.57
CA MET A 500 20.74 10.52 -20.75
C MET A 500 19.79 11.16 -21.74
N GLU A 501 19.32 10.40 -22.72
CA GLU A 501 18.34 10.85 -23.71
C GLU A 501 16.98 11.22 -23.12
N HIS A 502 16.74 10.82 -21.88
CA HIS A 502 15.49 11.09 -21.15
C HIS A 502 15.62 12.17 -20.08
N GLU A 503 16.84 12.62 -19.78
CA GLU A 503 17.04 13.61 -18.73
C GLU A 503 17.17 15.04 -19.26
N ARG A 504 16.49 15.98 -18.59
CA ARG A 504 16.54 17.41 -18.89
C ARG A 504 17.91 18.02 -18.62
N ASN A 505 18.68 17.49 -17.69
CA ASN A 505 19.98 18.02 -17.28
C ASN A 505 21.13 17.13 -17.80
N ALA A 506 21.56 17.35 -19.02
CA ALA A 506 22.75 16.70 -19.60
C ALA A 506 24.06 16.91 -18.81
N ARG A 507 24.05 17.70 -17.72
CA ARG A 507 25.21 17.94 -16.86
C ARG A 507 25.65 16.74 -16.02
N ARG A 508 24.80 15.74 -15.84
CA ARG A 508 25.15 14.51 -15.14
C ARG A 508 25.50 13.46 -16.18
N GLY A 509 26.74 13.39 -16.62
CA GLY A 509 27.18 12.39 -17.58
C GLY A 509 26.56 11.00 -17.34
N GLN A 510 26.37 10.22 -18.38
CA GLN A 510 25.76 8.88 -18.29
C GLN A 510 26.40 8.09 -17.15
N ARG A 511 25.63 7.82 -16.11
CA ARG A 511 26.10 7.06 -14.96
C ARG A 511 25.54 5.66 -15.07
N VAL A 512 26.44 4.71 -15.10
CA VAL A 512 26.11 3.30 -14.93
C VAL A 512 26.67 2.87 -13.59
N ALA A 513 25.80 2.52 -12.66
CA ALA A 513 26.16 1.91 -11.39
C ALA A 513 26.00 0.40 -11.50
N LYS A 514 27.05 -0.34 -11.17
CA LYS A 514 27.00 -1.80 -11.05
C LYS A 514 27.28 -2.16 -9.61
N GLY A 515 26.56 -3.13 -9.09
CA GLY A 515 26.73 -3.59 -7.73
C GLY A 515 26.17 -4.98 -7.55
N GLY A 516 26.35 -5.48 -6.36
CA GLY A 516 25.81 -6.77 -5.96
C GLY A 516 25.90 -6.95 -4.46
N LYS A 517 25.07 -7.81 -3.93
CA LYS A 517 25.07 -8.14 -2.51
C LYS A 517 24.70 -9.58 -2.31
N ASN A 518 25.50 -10.25 -1.49
CA ASN A 518 25.12 -11.53 -0.89
C ASN A 518 24.43 -11.24 0.41
N TYR A 519 23.30 -11.86 0.67
CA TYR A 519 22.53 -11.67 1.87
C TYR A 519 21.85 -12.96 2.33
N TYR A 520 21.33 -12.92 3.52
CA TYR A 520 20.76 -14.09 4.18
C TYR A 520 19.49 -13.73 4.95
N MET A 521 18.70 -14.74 5.23
CA MET A 521 17.54 -14.68 6.13
C MET A 521 17.50 -15.95 6.96
N PHE A 522 17.34 -15.79 8.26
CA PHE A 522 17.17 -16.90 9.20
C PHE A 522 15.95 -16.65 10.08
N SER A 523 15.24 -17.70 10.39
CA SER A 523 14.21 -17.64 11.42
C SER A 523 14.18 -18.92 12.25
N LEU A 524 13.81 -18.74 13.53
CA LEU A 524 13.57 -19.80 14.48
C LEU A 524 12.25 -19.53 15.19
N ASN A 525 11.35 -20.51 15.18
CA ASN A 525 9.96 -20.25 15.51
C ASN A 525 9.38 -21.40 16.33
N PRO A 526 9.66 -21.47 17.66
CA PRO A 526 9.06 -22.47 18.54
C PRO A 526 7.55 -22.24 18.73
N VAL A 527 6.83 -23.36 18.78
CA VAL A 527 5.41 -23.45 19.11
C VAL A 527 5.23 -24.43 20.24
N TYR A 528 4.54 -24.01 21.28
CA TYR A 528 4.16 -24.86 22.40
C TYR A 528 2.63 -25.00 22.46
N LYS A 529 2.13 -26.21 22.30
CA LYS A 529 0.71 -26.53 22.46
C LYS A 529 0.39 -26.72 23.94
N LEU A 530 -0.27 -25.75 24.54
CA LEU A 530 -0.80 -25.82 25.88
C LEU A 530 -1.96 -26.83 25.98
N SER A 531 -2.70 -26.95 24.89
CA SER A 531 -3.72 -27.96 24.65
C SER A 531 -3.90 -28.14 23.12
N PRO A 532 -4.68 -29.11 22.63
CA PRO A 532 -4.96 -29.25 21.19
C PRO A 532 -5.52 -27.97 20.55
N ASN A 533 -6.17 -27.13 21.34
CA ASN A 533 -6.87 -25.91 20.89
C ASN A 533 -6.19 -24.61 21.31
N VAL A 534 -5.03 -24.67 21.98
CA VAL A 534 -4.32 -23.49 22.50
C VAL A 534 -2.83 -23.63 22.23
N SER A 535 -2.30 -22.71 21.44
CA SER A 535 -0.87 -22.65 21.07
C SER A 535 -0.25 -21.32 21.49
N ALA A 536 0.87 -21.39 22.17
CA ALA A 536 1.77 -20.25 22.41
C ALA A 536 2.96 -20.36 21.45
N TYR A 537 3.46 -19.24 20.97
CA TYR A 537 4.62 -19.24 20.08
C TYR A 537 5.56 -18.07 20.31
N VAL A 538 6.79 -18.26 19.87
CA VAL A 538 7.76 -17.17 19.67
C VAL A 538 8.26 -17.26 18.23
N SER A 539 8.50 -16.13 17.60
CA SER A 539 9.12 -16.03 16.28
C SER A 539 10.28 -15.07 16.34
N ALA A 540 11.46 -15.54 15.97
CA ALA A 540 12.64 -14.71 15.81
C ALA A 540 13.11 -14.81 14.35
N LEU A 541 13.25 -13.67 13.69
CA LEU A 541 13.72 -13.56 12.32
C LEU A 541 14.78 -12.47 12.24
N HIS A 542 15.84 -12.74 11.49
CA HIS A 542 16.85 -11.78 11.11
C HIS A 542 17.28 -12.00 9.66
N GLY A 543 17.45 -10.93 8.91
CA GLY A 543 17.87 -11.04 7.53
C GLY A 543 17.91 -9.70 6.80
N THR A 544 17.75 -9.77 5.49
CA THR A 544 17.78 -8.62 4.60
C THR A 544 16.41 -8.36 4.01
N ALA A 545 16.01 -7.10 4.00
CA ALA A 545 14.86 -6.59 3.26
C ALA A 545 15.36 -5.95 1.95
N LEU A 546 14.65 -6.18 0.86
CA LEU A 546 14.84 -5.46 -0.39
C LEU A 546 13.75 -4.39 -0.52
N THR A 547 14.16 -3.14 -0.57
CA THR A 547 13.26 -2.00 -0.73
C THR A 547 13.63 -1.27 -2.03
N PRO A 548 13.02 -1.62 -3.17
CA PRO A 548 13.22 -0.89 -4.42
C PRO A 548 12.73 0.55 -4.30
N SER A 549 13.26 1.42 -5.13
CA SER A 549 12.69 2.75 -5.37
C SER A 549 11.36 2.63 -6.10
N GLN A 550 10.66 3.75 -6.22
CA GLN A 550 9.47 3.85 -7.06
C GLN A 550 9.77 3.29 -8.47
N GLY A 551 8.80 2.59 -9.07
CA GLY A 551 8.99 1.91 -10.35
C GLY A 551 9.83 0.64 -10.28
N GLY A 552 10.17 0.13 -9.10
CA GLY A 552 10.87 -1.16 -8.93
C GLY A 552 12.39 -1.10 -9.13
N ASN A 553 12.98 0.09 -9.18
CA ASN A 553 14.41 0.26 -9.44
C ASN A 553 15.29 -0.07 -8.22
N VAL A 554 16.42 -0.70 -8.49
CA VAL A 554 17.49 -0.98 -7.51
C VAL A 554 18.75 -0.25 -7.97
N GLY A 555 19.00 0.90 -7.40
CA GLY A 555 20.07 1.81 -7.85
C GLY A 555 21.36 1.70 -7.05
N SER A 556 21.33 1.04 -5.89
CA SER A 556 22.48 0.92 -5.01
C SER A 556 22.32 -0.24 -4.03
N GLU A 557 23.41 -0.58 -3.32
CA GLU A 557 23.36 -1.56 -2.23
C GLU A 557 22.50 -1.09 -1.05
N ALA A 558 22.21 0.21 -0.94
CA ALA A 558 21.31 0.75 0.08
C ALA A 558 19.86 0.30 -0.08
N ASN A 559 19.46 -0.23 -1.24
CA ASN A 559 18.15 -0.88 -1.41
C ASN A 559 18.03 -2.19 -0.62
N PHE A 560 19.18 -2.78 -0.20
CA PHE A 560 19.22 -4.01 0.61
C PHE A 560 19.53 -3.64 2.07
N GLY A 561 18.49 -3.49 2.87
CA GLY A 561 18.58 -3.11 4.27
C GLY A 561 18.44 -4.30 5.22
N GLU A 562 18.95 -4.20 6.42
CA GLU A 562 18.74 -5.21 7.47
C GLU A 562 17.29 -5.16 7.98
N THR A 563 16.75 -6.33 8.30
CA THR A 563 15.44 -6.48 8.93
C THR A 563 15.49 -7.54 10.02
N GLY A 564 14.73 -7.33 11.08
CA GLY A 564 14.60 -8.28 12.17
C GLY A 564 13.24 -8.19 12.83
N LEU A 565 12.78 -9.31 13.39
CA LEU A 565 11.52 -9.44 14.11
C LEU A 565 11.71 -10.35 15.31
N ILE A 566 11.19 -9.92 16.46
CA ILE A 566 10.88 -10.79 17.58
C ILE A 566 9.38 -10.61 17.86
N GLU A 567 8.65 -11.72 17.86
CA GLU A 567 7.21 -11.75 18.08
C GLU A 567 6.87 -12.90 19.02
N GLY A 568 6.00 -12.67 19.99
CA GLY A 568 5.41 -13.69 20.84
C GLY A 568 3.89 -13.62 20.77
N GLY A 569 3.22 -14.76 20.77
CA GLY A 569 1.77 -14.77 20.65
C GLY A 569 1.10 -16.01 21.21
N LEU A 570 -0.21 -15.86 21.38
CA LEU A 570 -1.13 -16.89 21.79
C LEU A 570 -2.24 -17.03 20.75
N LYS A 571 -2.57 -18.26 20.37
CA LYS A 571 -3.69 -18.59 19.48
C LYS A 571 -4.58 -19.62 20.13
N VAL A 572 -5.88 -19.40 20.01
CA VAL A 572 -6.88 -20.29 20.62
C VAL A 572 -7.99 -20.61 19.63
N SER A 573 -8.51 -21.84 19.70
CA SER A 573 -9.73 -22.27 19.04
C SER A 573 -10.60 -22.95 20.09
N LEU A 574 -11.57 -22.24 20.62
CA LEU A 574 -12.37 -22.61 21.79
C LEU A 574 -13.85 -22.79 21.41
N LEU A 575 -14.66 -23.19 22.38
CA LEU A 575 -16.11 -23.36 22.25
C LEU A 575 -16.48 -24.27 21.06
N ASP A 576 -15.94 -25.49 21.07
CA ASP A 576 -16.11 -26.46 19.99
C ASP A 576 -15.69 -25.92 18.60
N ASN A 577 -14.57 -25.20 18.57
CA ASN A 577 -14.03 -24.51 17.41
C ASN A 577 -14.96 -23.44 16.82
N SER A 578 -15.87 -22.88 17.59
CA SER A 578 -16.69 -21.73 17.15
C SER A 578 -16.05 -20.38 17.41
N LEU A 579 -15.01 -20.33 18.24
CA LEU A 579 -14.24 -19.11 18.55
C LEU A 579 -12.77 -19.32 18.18
N PHE A 580 -12.28 -18.55 17.25
CA PHE A 580 -10.84 -18.35 17.04
C PHE A 580 -10.43 -16.99 17.60
N ALA A 581 -9.32 -16.95 18.34
CA ALA A 581 -8.69 -15.68 18.71
C ALA A 581 -7.15 -15.80 18.67
N ALA A 582 -6.50 -14.68 18.36
CA ALA A 582 -5.05 -14.58 18.36
C ALA A 582 -4.62 -13.24 18.97
N LEU A 583 -3.59 -13.29 19.81
CA LEU A 583 -2.95 -12.14 20.42
C LEU A 583 -1.45 -12.21 20.15
N ALA A 584 -0.83 -11.12 19.74
CA ALA A 584 0.58 -11.05 19.49
C ALA A 584 1.18 -9.74 20.00
N VAL A 585 2.39 -9.82 20.54
CA VAL A 585 3.27 -8.69 20.83
C VAL A 585 4.52 -8.80 20.00
N TYR A 586 5.01 -7.68 19.49
CA TYR A 586 6.17 -7.71 18.59
C TYR A 586 7.10 -6.52 18.76
N GLU A 587 8.35 -6.73 18.40
CA GLU A 587 9.34 -5.71 18.08
C GLU A 587 9.95 -6.02 16.72
N GLY A 588 9.80 -5.11 15.78
CA GLY A 588 10.43 -5.16 14.47
C GLY A 588 11.47 -4.05 14.30
N ARG A 589 12.58 -4.37 13.67
CA ARG A 589 13.62 -3.41 13.27
C ARG A 589 13.90 -3.57 11.80
N ARG A 590 14.07 -2.45 11.09
CA ARG A 590 14.41 -2.48 9.68
C ARG A 590 15.19 -1.24 9.26
N GLN A 591 16.00 -1.42 8.25
CA GLN A 591 16.58 -0.35 7.46
C GLN A 591 15.73 -0.18 6.20
N ARG A 592 15.31 1.04 5.92
CA ARG A 592 14.48 1.40 4.78
C ARG A 592 15.29 2.30 3.86
N PHE A 593 15.21 2.02 2.55
CA PHE A 593 15.83 2.89 1.55
C PHE A 593 15.11 4.25 1.52
N ASN A 594 15.92 5.31 1.55
CA ASN A 594 15.46 6.68 1.43
C ASN A 594 15.89 7.23 0.06
N ASN A 595 14.92 7.46 -0.82
CA ASN A 595 15.16 7.91 -2.18
C ASN A 595 15.82 9.30 -2.27
N PHE A 596 15.61 10.15 -1.27
CA PHE A 596 16.14 11.52 -1.28
C PHE A 596 17.62 11.56 -0.90
N THR A 597 18.00 10.75 0.05
CA THR A 597 19.38 10.71 0.55
C THR A 597 20.22 9.63 -0.11
N ASN A 598 19.60 8.72 -0.86
CA ASN A 598 20.22 7.49 -1.38
C ASN A 598 20.93 6.68 -0.30
N ALA A 599 20.36 6.67 0.90
CA ALA A 599 20.84 6.02 2.10
C ALA A 599 19.74 5.17 2.75
N GLN A 600 19.94 4.72 3.97
CA GLN A 600 18.98 3.91 4.70
C GLN A 600 18.54 4.61 5.99
N ASP A 601 17.25 4.62 6.27
CA ASP A 601 16.67 5.03 7.54
C ASP A 601 16.44 3.80 8.42
N GLY A 602 16.85 3.85 9.66
CA GLY A 602 16.52 2.85 10.67
C GLY A 602 15.12 3.09 11.25
N VAL A 603 14.27 2.07 11.27
CA VAL A 603 12.96 2.12 11.91
C VAL A 603 12.81 0.96 12.89
N ARG A 604 12.41 1.28 14.11
CA ARG A 604 12.02 0.31 15.13
C ARG A 604 10.54 0.46 15.43
N SER A 605 9.80 -0.62 15.33
CA SER A 605 8.36 -0.64 15.61
C SER A 605 8.05 -1.69 16.67
N LYS A 606 7.24 -1.31 17.66
CA LYS A 606 6.69 -2.21 18.68
C LYS A 606 5.20 -2.15 18.63
N GLY A 607 4.54 -3.25 18.95
CA GLY A 607 3.09 -3.23 18.96
C GLY A 607 2.45 -4.46 19.61
N LEU A 608 1.15 -4.33 19.76
CA LEU A 608 0.25 -5.38 20.20
C LEU A 608 -0.89 -5.49 19.20
N GLU A 609 -1.22 -6.72 18.80
CA GLU A 609 -2.24 -7.03 17.81
C GLU A 609 -3.16 -8.12 18.35
N PHE A 610 -4.44 -7.95 18.12
CA PHE A 610 -5.47 -8.92 18.48
C PHE A 610 -6.43 -9.11 17.32
N GLU A 611 -6.82 -10.34 17.07
CA GLU A 611 -7.92 -10.68 16.15
C GLU A 611 -8.75 -11.82 16.72
N ALA A 612 -10.07 -11.78 16.48
CA ALA A 612 -11.00 -12.83 16.86
C ALA A 612 -12.12 -12.97 15.84
N THR A 613 -12.53 -14.20 15.62
CA THR A 613 -13.75 -14.55 14.89
C THR A 613 -14.56 -15.49 15.78
N TRP A 614 -15.79 -15.11 16.10
CA TRP A 614 -16.66 -15.89 16.98
C TRP A 614 -18.02 -16.14 16.35
N LEU A 615 -18.34 -17.41 16.15
CA LEU A 615 -19.66 -17.91 15.78
C LEU A 615 -20.45 -18.17 17.05
N ALA A 616 -20.98 -17.08 17.67
CA ALA A 616 -21.59 -17.13 18.99
C ALA A 616 -22.83 -18.02 19.03
N THR A 617 -23.60 -18.01 17.94
CA THR A 617 -24.74 -18.91 17.71
C THR A 617 -24.80 -19.28 16.22
N LYS A 618 -25.79 -20.09 15.83
CA LYS A 618 -26.07 -20.36 14.41
C LYS A 618 -26.46 -19.10 13.64
N GLN A 619 -26.97 -18.08 14.31
CA GLN A 619 -27.41 -16.82 13.74
C GLN A 619 -26.42 -15.69 13.92
N LEU A 620 -25.71 -15.64 15.06
CA LEU A 620 -24.90 -14.49 15.47
C LEU A 620 -23.41 -14.79 15.35
N SER A 621 -22.69 -13.94 14.65
CA SER A 621 -21.25 -14.01 14.56
C SER A 621 -20.59 -12.65 14.74
N PHE A 622 -19.36 -12.65 15.28
CA PHE A 622 -18.56 -11.46 15.49
C PHE A 622 -17.19 -11.63 14.84
N LEU A 623 -16.70 -10.55 14.27
CA LEU A 623 -15.31 -10.39 13.86
C LEU A 623 -14.80 -9.13 14.55
N ALA A 624 -13.71 -9.27 15.28
CA ALA A 624 -13.08 -8.15 15.98
C ALA A 624 -11.57 -8.18 15.75
N ASN A 625 -10.99 -7.01 15.58
CA ASN A 625 -9.54 -6.87 15.62
C ASN A 625 -9.16 -5.50 16.19
N PHE A 626 -7.98 -5.43 16.79
CA PHE A 626 -7.35 -4.17 17.11
C PHE A 626 -5.83 -4.30 17.00
N GLY A 627 -5.18 -3.17 16.78
CA GLY A 627 -3.74 -3.07 16.80
C GLY A 627 -3.32 -1.72 17.37
N VAL A 628 -2.27 -1.75 18.17
CA VAL A 628 -1.57 -0.55 18.63
C VAL A 628 -0.11 -0.71 18.32
N LYS A 629 0.51 0.36 17.81
CA LYS A 629 1.92 0.38 17.45
C LYS A 629 2.58 1.67 17.87
N GLU A 630 3.86 1.58 18.14
CA GLU A 630 4.75 2.72 18.30
C GLU A 630 5.96 2.50 17.41
N SER A 631 6.24 3.45 16.53
CA SER A 631 7.38 3.38 15.63
C SER A 631 8.32 4.55 15.85
N HIS A 632 9.62 4.28 15.84
CA HIS A 632 10.69 5.26 16.04
C HIS A 632 11.70 5.18 14.91
N LEU A 633 12.20 6.33 14.50
CA LEU A 633 13.44 6.44 13.75
C LEU A 633 14.61 6.21 14.71
N VAL A 634 15.52 5.32 14.36
CA VAL A 634 16.63 4.91 15.21
C VAL A 634 17.91 4.77 14.39
N ARG A 635 19.05 4.99 15.05
CA ARG A 635 20.34 4.62 14.48
C ARG A 635 20.53 3.12 14.57
N MET A 636 21.04 2.53 13.50
CA MET A 636 21.38 1.11 13.44
C MET A 636 22.87 0.94 13.20
N PRO A 637 23.54 -0.09 13.76
CA PRO A 637 24.96 -0.36 13.52
C PRO A 637 25.24 -0.50 12.01
N GLY A 638 26.33 0.11 11.53
CA GLY A 638 26.69 0.13 10.12
C GLY A 638 25.94 1.17 9.28
N PHE A 639 25.00 1.84 9.87
CA PHE A 639 24.16 2.85 9.25
C PHE A 639 24.90 4.19 9.19
N ARG A 640 25.17 4.68 8.00
CA ARG A 640 25.48 6.10 7.83
C ARG A 640 24.14 6.82 7.74
N PHE A 641 23.79 7.52 8.78
CA PHE A 641 22.69 8.49 8.70
C PHE A 641 22.98 9.37 7.48
N GLY A 642 22.30 9.09 6.39
CA GLY A 642 22.23 10.00 5.27
C GLY A 642 21.37 11.16 5.69
N ALA A 643 21.85 11.84 6.57
CA ALA A 643 21.67 13.16 7.12
C ALA A 643 20.29 13.82 7.13
N THR A 644 19.36 13.59 6.24
CA THR A 644 18.23 14.51 6.15
C THR A 644 16.95 13.78 5.85
N GLN A 645 16.12 13.69 6.86
CA GLN A 645 14.71 13.40 6.62
C GLN A 645 14.04 14.69 6.19
N GLU A 646 13.48 14.66 5.00
CA GLU A 646 12.70 15.77 4.47
C GLU A 646 11.28 15.64 5.00
N TYR A 647 10.75 16.69 5.57
CA TYR A 647 9.35 16.77 5.96
C TYR A 647 8.85 18.18 5.87
N TYR A 648 7.57 18.30 5.59
CA TYR A 648 6.91 19.58 5.53
C TYR A 648 6.28 19.88 6.88
N MET A 649 6.45 21.08 7.39
CA MET A 649 5.81 21.51 8.61
C MET A 649 5.48 23.01 8.54
N PRO A 650 4.51 23.47 9.32
CA PRO A 650 4.38 24.88 9.60
C PRO A 650 5.64 25.37 10.28
N LEU A 651 6.29 26.36 9.70
CA LEU A 651 7.60 26.83 10.12
C LEU A 651 7.61 27.56 11.43
N VAL A 652 6.49 28.16 11.79
CA VAL A 652 6.31 28.87 13.05
C VAL A 652 4.92 28.54 13.58
N ALA A 653 4.81 28.13 14.84
CA ALA A 653 3.53 27.93 15.47
C ALA A 653 2.67 29.20 15.38
N GLY A 654 1.55 29.13 14.66
CA GLY A 654 0.68 30.28 14.41
C GLY A 654 1.07 31.20 13.27
N ALA A 655 2.28 31.10 12.71
CA ALA A 655 2.63 31.74 11.46
C ALA A 655 2.51 30.73 10.31
N LEU A 656 1.72 31.07 9.34
CA LEU A 656 1.44 30.22 8.20
C LEU A 656 2.49 30.36 7.10
N PHE A 657 3.37 31.37 7.22
CA PHE A 657 4.33 31.73 6.18
C PHE A 657 5.58 32.34 6.80
N THR A 658 6.72 32.01 6.24
CA THR A 658 7.94 32.77 6.41
C THR A 658 8.01 33.87 5.35
N ASP A 659 8.94 34.81 5.47
CA ASP A 659 9.17 35.84 4.50
C ASP A 659 9.34 35.27 3.09
N GLY A 660 8.26 35.31 2.32
CA GLY A 660 8.18 34.76 0.97
C GLY A 660 8.01 33.26 0.85
N GLY A 661 7.86 32.52 1.94
CA GLY A 661 7.62 31.10 1.96
C GLY A 661 6.21 30.72 2.33
N ASP A 662 5.82 29.57 1.90
CA ASP A 662 4.63 28.88 2.35
C ASP A 662 4.84 28.35 3.78
N ALA A 663 3.78 28.28 4.59
CA ALA A 663 3.79 27.66 5.92
C ALA A 663 4.25 26.19 5.93
N THR A 664 4.30 25.60 4.79
CA THR A 664 4.71 24.24 4.59
C THR A 664 5.98 24.23 3.75
N GLY A 665 7.06 24.75 4.26
CA GLY A 665 8.39 24.53 3.69
C GLY A 665 8.89 23.12 3.95
N LEU A 666 9.67 22.59 3.05
CA LEU A 666 10.41 21.35 3.27
C LEU A 666 11.53 21.63 4.26
N ILE A 667 11.44 21.03 5.43
CA ILE A 667 12.51 21.12 6.44
C ILE A 667 13.33 19.86 6.39
N ARG A 668 14.64 20.04 6.28
CA ARG A 668 15.61 18.97 6.41
C ARG A 668 16.18 18.99 7.82
N LYS A 669 15.88 17.97 8.60
CA LYS A 669 16.43 17.82 9.92
C LYS A 669 17.61 16.86 9.88
N ASN A 670 18.76 17.35 10.28
CA ASN A 670 19.90 16.48 10.52
C ASN A 670 19.62 15.64 11.77
N ASN A 671 19.69 14.31 11.63
CA ASN A 671 19.56 13.39 12.74
C ASN A 671 18.14 13.28 13.35
N PRO A 672 17.16 12.80 12.59
CA PRO A 672 15.78 12.72 13.05
C PRO A 672 15.57 11.47 13.92
N GLU A 673 16.14 11.43 15.11
CA GLU A 673 15.72 10.44 16.11
C GLU A 673 14.38 10.88 16.70
N GLY A 674 13.42 9.99 16.75
CA GLY A 674 12.11 10.30 17.28
C GLY A 674 11.00 9.39 16.76
N ARG A 675 9.77 9.70 17.11
CA ARG A 675 8.63 8.93 16.62
C ARG A 675 8.48 9.06 15.11
N PHE A 676 8.15 7.94 14.48
CA PHE A 676 7.74 7.88 13.09
C PHE A 676 6.24 8.17 13.03
N GLU A 677 5.91 9.37 12.56
CA GLU A 677 4.53 9.86 12.48
C GLU A 677 3.94 9.66 11.06
N GLY A 678 2.73 10.12 10.83
CA GLY A 678 2.04 10.09 9.53
C GLY A 678 0.98 8.99 9.41
N ALA A 679 0.82 8.14 10.43
CA ALA A 679 -0.21 7.10 10.46
C ALA A 679 -0.75 6.92 11.89
N PRO A 680 -2.02 6.49 12.04
CA PRO A 680 -2.58 6.16 13.35
C PRO A 680 -1.74 5.14 14.09
N GLN A 681 -1.57 5.36 15.38
CA GLN A 681 -0.86 4.42 16.26
C GLN A 681 -1.76 3.30 16.75
N GLY A 682 -3.07 3.48 16.68
CA GLY A 682 -4.04 2.48 17.08
C GLY A 682 -5.26 2.47 16.19
N SER A 683 -5.77 1.27 15.91
CA SER A 683 -7.06 1.08 15.25
C SER A 683 -7.76 -0.15 15.80
N ALA A 684 -9.10 -0.13 15.78
CA ALA A 684 -9.94 -1.24 16.16
C ALA A 684 -11.13 -1.35 15.22
N ASN A 685 -11.56 -2.58 14.96
CA ASN A 685 -12.74 -2.88 14.16
C ASN A 685 -13.57 -3.94 14.86
N LEU A 686 -14.89 -3.76 14.82
CA LEU A 686 -15.86 -4.74 15.25
C LEU A 686 -16.93 -4.88 14.17
N ILE A 687 -17.21 -6.10 13.76
CA ILE A 687 -18.30 -6.43 12.83
C ILE A 687 -19.16 -7.49 13.51
N ALA A 688 -20.41 -7.19 13.75
CA ALA A 688 -21.42 -8.14 14.18
C ALA A 688 -22.30 -8.51 12.99
N SER A 689 -22.67 -9.78 12.86
CA SER A 689 -23.56 -10.26 11.80
C SER A 689 -24.64 -11.13 12.40
N TYR A 690 -25.90 -10.84 12.06
CA TYR A 690 -27.06 -11.58 12.52
C TYR A 690 -27.89 -12.12 11.35
N ASN A 691 -28.06 -13.42 11.30
CA ASN A 691 -28.90 -14.09 10.33
C ASN A 691 -30.33 -14.26 10.88
N LEU A 692 -31.29 -13.62 10.21
CA LEU A 692 -32.71 -13.61 10.62
C LEU A 692 -33.44 -14.93 10.33
N GLY A 693 -32.81 -15.91 9.65
CA GLY A 693 -33.38 -17.23 9.39
C GLY A 693 -34.25 -17.35 8.14
N ASN A 694 -34.71 -16.25 7.56
CA ASN A 694 -35.60 -16.19 6.39
C ASN A 694 -34.87 -15.75 5.10
N GLY A 695 -33.54 -15.95 5.07
CA GLY A 695 -32.68 -15.50 3.97
C GLY A 695 -32.07 -14.12 4.17
N PHE A 696 -32.49 -13.36 5.17
CA PHE A 696 -31.89 -12.08 5.51
C PHE A 696 -30.75 -12.20 6.53
N GLU A 697 -29.70 -11.45 6.30
CA GLU A 697 -28.58 -11.25 7.19
C GLU A 697 -28.28 -9.75 7.31
N ILE A 698 -28.11 -9.25 8.53
CA ILE A 698 -27.67 -7.89 8.81
C ILE A 698 -26.27 -7.97 9.37
N SER A 699 -25.36 -7.14 8.87
CA SER A 699 -23.96 -7.11 9.29
C SER A 699 -23.49 -5.67 9.44
N GLY A 700 -22.68 -5.38 10.45
CA GLY A 700 -22.13 -4.03 10.59
C GLY A 700 -21.42 -3.78 11.90
N GLY A 701 -20.82 -2.60 12.01
CA GLY A 701 -20.13 -2.16 13.21
C GLY A 701 -19.18 -1.00 12.98
N PRO A 702 -18.51 -0.54 14.04
CA PRO A 702 -17.60 0.59 14.01
C PRO A 702 -16.20 0.19 13.57
N ARG A 703 -15.55 1.12 12.87
CA ARG A 703 -14.11 1.22 12.72
C ARG A 703 -13.62 2.44 13.49
N ILE A 704 -12.72 2.21 14.43
CA ILE A 704 -12.12 3.24 15.28
C ILE A 704 -10.69 3.46 14.81
N ARG A 705 -10.32 4.71 14.61
CA ARG A 705 -8.94 5.13 14.31
C ARG A 705 -8.51 6.11 15.37
N GLY A 706 -7.35 5.90 15.96
CA GLY A 706 -6.73 6.83 16.90
C GLY A 706 -6.30 8.14 16.21
N SER A 707 -6.18 9.20 17.00
CA SER A 707 -5.56 10.43 16.56
C SER A 707 -4.08 10.22 16.21
N TYR A 708 -3.56 11.01 15.28
CA TYR A 708 -2.15 10.94 14.90
C TYR A 708 -1.64 12.27 14.34
N TYR A 709 -0.33 12.42 14.38
CA TYR A 709 0.32 13.57 13.79
C TYR A 709 0.67 13.29 12.32
N LEU A 710 0.52 14.31 11.47
CA LEU A 710 0.88 14.24 10.06
C LEU A 710 2.38 14.40 9.84
N ASN A 711 3.09 15.00 10.79
CA ASN A 711 4.51 15.31 10.68
C ASN A 711 5.27 14.92 11.97
N HIS A 712 6.58 14.72 11.83
CA HIS A 712 7.45 14.32 12.95
C HIS A 712 7.60 15.39 14.02
N GLU A 713 7.39 16.65 13.69
CA GLU A 713 7.43 17.76 14.65
C GLU A 713 6.14 17.91 15.45
N ARG A 714 5.11 17.09 15.14
CA ARG A 714 3.84 17.06 15.86
C ARG A 714 3.11 18.40 15.91
N THR A 715 3.19 19.16 14.84
CA THR A 715 2.52 20.47 14.73
C THR A 715 1.16 20.38 14.04
N LEU A 716 0.92 19.31 13.29
CA LEU A 716 -0.34 19.03 12.60
C LEU A 716 -0.90 17.70 13.08
N SER A 717 -2.10 17.68 13.62
CA SER A 717 -2.76 16.47 14.12
C SER A 717 -4.12 16.26 13.49
N LEU A 718 -4.39 15.02 13.13
CA LEU A 718 -5.73 14.55 12.78
C LEU A 718 -6.42 13.93 14.02
N PRO A 719 -7.70 14.21 14.26
CA PRO A 719 -8.44 13.66 15.39
C PRO A 719 -8.71 12.16 15.24
N SER A 720 -9.07 11.51 16.32
CA SER A 720 -9.62 10.15 16.29
C SER A 720 -10.99 10.15 15.59
N THR A 721 -11.32 9.02 14.96
CA THR A 721 -12.56 8.85 14.20
C THR A 721 -13.26 7.54 14.54
N VAL A 722 -14.59 7.54 14.49
CA VAL A 722 -15.44 6.35 14.63
C VAL A 722 -16.35 6.27 13.41
N ILE A 723 -16.06 5.36 12.51
CA ILE A 723 -16.74 5.24 11.23
C ILE A 723 -17.63 4.00 11.29
N TRP A 724 -18.92 4.15 11.09
CA TRP A 724 -19.87 3.05 11.04
C TRP A 724 -20.08 2.58 9.60
N GLY A 725 -20.10 1.25 9.43
CA GLY A 725 -20.45 0.62 8.18
C GLY A 725 -21.32 -0.60 8.41
N GLY A 726 -22.04 -1.02 7.37
CA GLY A 726 -22.88 -2.19 7.49
C GLY A 726 -23.46 -2.64 6.16
N SER A 727 -24.15 -3.80 6.21
CA SER A 727 -24.82 -4.37 5.04
C SER A 727 -26.07 -5.14 5.45
N VAL A 728 -27.03 -5.19 4.53
CA VAL A 728 -28.17 -6.10 4.56
C VAL A 728 -28.07 -7.03 3.36
N THR A 729 -28.04 -8.31 3.61
CA THR A 729 -27.94 -9.34 2.57
C THR A 729 -29.20 -10.19 2.57
N TYR A 730 -29.78 -10.41 1.39
CA TYR A 730 -30.86 -11.37 1.16
C TYR A 730 -30.41 -12.48 0.23
N ARG A 731 -30.64 -13.74 0.63
CA ARG A 731 -30.29 -14.94 -0.15
C ARG A 731 -31.51 -15.80 -0.37
N ARG A 732 -31.82 -16.09 -1.63
CA ARG A 732 -32.88 -17.02 -1.99
C ARG A 732 -32.53 -17.83 -3.24
N GLY A 733 -32.37 -19.12 -3.07
CA GLY A 733 -31.92 -19.99 -4.17
C GLY A 733 -30.58 -19.52 -4.78
N PRO A 734 -30.50 -19.30 -6.08
CA PRO A 734 -29.28 -18.86 -6.74
C PRO A 734 -29.01 -17.34 -6.63
N ILE A 735 -29.94 -16.57 -6.08
CA ILE A 735 -29.87 -15.11 -6.04
C ILE A 735 -29.40 -14.67 -4.65
N GLN A 736 -28.43 -13.76 -4.66
CA GLN A 736 -28.03 -12.97 -3.49
C GLN A 736 -28.11 -11.49 -3.83
N VAL A 737 -28.77 -10.72 -2.98
CA VAL A 737 -28.79 -9.25 -3.04
C VAL A 737 -28.18 -8.72 -1.76
N MET A 738 -27.22 -7.80 -1.87
CA MET A 738 -26.54 -7.18 -0.73
C MET A 738 -26.51 -5.68 -0.92
N LEU A 739 -27.11 -4.96 -0.01
CA LEU A 739 -26.96 -3.51 0.14
C LEU A 739 -25.90 -3.26 1.23
N GLU A 740 -24.84 -2.59 0.88
CA GLU A 740 -23.78 -2.19 1.80
C GLU A 740 -23.64 -0.67 1.86
N ALA A 741 -23.29 -0.14 3.03
CA ALA A 741 -23.00 1.27 3.21
C ALA A 741 -21.79 1.46 4.13
N THR A 742 -20.98 2.44 3.80
CA THR A 742 -19.83 2.89 4.59
C THR A 742 -20.06 4.33 5.04
N ASN A 743 -19.43 4.70 6.15
CA ASN A 743 -19.62 6.00 6.79
C ASN A 743 -21.09 6.38 6.98
N ILE A 744 -21.89 5.46 7.55
CA ILE A 744 -23.34 5.62 7.74
C ILE A 744 -23.66 6.82 8.64
N SER A 745 -22.77 7.13 9.59
CA SER A 745 -22.88 8.30 10.45
C SER A 745 -22.53 9.63 9.77
N SER A 746 -22.05 9.58 8.52
CA SER A 746 -21.49 10.74 7.81
C SER A 746 -20.43 11.47 8.63
N GLU A 747 -19.57 10.71 9.31
CA GLU A 747 -18.43 11.23 10.06
C GLU A 747 -17.56 12.10 9.15
N ASP A 748 -17.29 13.32 9.58
CA ASP A 748 -16.48 14.27 8.86
C ASP A 748 -15.02 14.17 9.32
N TYR A 749 -14.14 13.60 8.48
CA TYR A 749 -12.76 13.37 8.85
C TYR A 749 -11.80 13.50 7.67
N PHE A 750 -10.51 13.59 7.99
CA PHE A 750 -9.44 13.63 6.99
C PHE A 750 -8.56 12.39 7.02
N ILE A 751 -7.96 12.11 5.89
CA ILE A 751 -6.97 11.06 5.69
C ILE A 751 -5.68 11.73 5.21
N GLY A 752 -4.57 11.43 5.86
CA GLY A 752 -3.24 11.87 5.41
C GLY A 752 -2.80 11.12 4.15
N SER A 753 -1.96 11.75 3.34
CA SER A 753 -1.60 11.18 2.04
C SER A 753 -0.57 10.06 2.12
N ASP A 754 0.57 10.29 2.75
CA ASP A 754 1.68 9.32 2.75
C ASP A 754 2.52 9.41 4.04
N PRO A 755 2.49 8.36 4.87
CA PRO A 755 3.30 8.34 6.08
C PRO A 755 4.81 8.19 5.83
N ILE A 756 5.23 7.74 4.63
CA ILE A 756 6.67 7.57 4.34
C ILE A 756 7.38 8.91 4.24
N PHE A 757 6.76 9.88 3.62
CA PHE A 757 7.36 11.20 3.50
C PHE A 757 7.20 12.02 4.80
N ALA A 758 6.44 11.53 5.78
CA ALA A 758 6.23 12.15 7.11
C ALA A 758 5.97 13.66 7.06
N SER A 759 5.40 14.10 5.98
CA SER A 759 5.25 15.48 5.61
C SER A 759 4.02 15.62 4.77
N ASN A 760 2.95 15.03 5.23
CA ASN A 760 1.70 15.09 4.51
C ASN A 760 1.35 16.53 4.19
N THR A 761 1.79 16.99 3.05
CA THR A 761 1.48 18.33 2.52
C THR A 761 0.07 18.41 1.98
N VAL A 762 -0.58 17.26 1.86
CA VAL A 762 -1.96 17.15 1.42
C VAL A 762 -2.74 16.24 2.36
N ILE A 763 -4.00 16.57 2.56
CA ILE A 763 -4.98 15.75 3.25
C ILE A 763 -6.18 15.56 2.34
N THR A 764 -6.88 14.46 2.51
CA THR A 764 -8.09 14.19 1.73
C THR A 764 -9.27 14.13 2.69
N LYS A 765 -10.29 14.93 2.44
CA LYS A 765 -11.54 14.83 3.18
C LYS A 765 -12.24 13.54 2.80
N ALA A 766 -12.59 12.72 3.77
CA ALA A 766 -13.23 11.43 3.50
C ALA A 766 -14.61 11.64 2.85
N PRO A 767 -15.03 10.69 1.97
CA PRO A 767 -16.40 10.73 1.45
C PRO A 767 -17.43 10.65 2.57
N PRO A 768 -18.59 11.30 2.40
CA PRO A 768 -19.74 11.07 3.27
C PRO A 768 -20.24 9.63 3.11
N ILE A 769 -21.48 9.35 3.50
CA ILE A 769 -22.07 8.02 3.29
C ILE A 769 -21.95 7.58 1.83
N GLU A 770 -21.42 6.38 1.63
CA GLU A 770 -21.38 5.70 0.35
C GLU A 770 -22.17 4.40 0.44
N ALA A 771 -22.98 4.12 -0.57
CA ALA A 771 -23.81 2.93 -0.63
C ALA A 771 -23.62 2.18 -1.95
N LYS A 772 -23.68 0.84 -1.88
CA LYS A 772 -23.59 -0.06 -3.04
C LYS A 772 -24.63 -1.16 -2.94
N LEU A 773 -25.31 -1.42 -4.05
CA LEU A 773 -26.20 -2.57 -4.20
C LEU A 773 -25.54 -3.61 -5.09
N ASN A 774 -25.33 -4.79 -4.54
CA ASN A 774 -24.75 -5.93 -5.21
C ASN A 774 -25.81 -6.99 -5.48
N VAL A 775 -25.93 -7.44 -6.71
CA VAL A 775 -26.78 -8.56 -7.10
C VAL A 775 -25.90 -9.65 -7.67
N THR A 776 -25.96 -10.83 -7.09
CA THR A 776 -25.21 -12.01 -7.54
C THR A 776 -26.18 -13.13 -7.90
N TYR A 777 -26.04 -13.68 -9.10
CA TYR A 777 -26.71 -14.89 -9.55
C TYR A 777 -25.68 -16.02 -9.67
N LYS A 778 -25.95 -17.16 -9.02
CA LYS A 778 -25.12 -18.37 -9.06
C LYS A 778 -25.82 -19.46 -9.86
N PHE A 779 -25.12 -20.15 -10.75
CA PHE A 779 -25.66 -21.20 -11.60
C PHE A 779 -24.73 -22.39 -11.74
#